data_8e68612d8d0b80edcc3cd3b699a73691
#
_entry.id   8e68612d8d0b80edcc3cd3b699a73691
#
_cell.length_a   1.000
_cell.length_b   1.000
_cell.length_c   1.000
_cell.angle_alpha   90.00
_cell.angle_beta   90.00
_cell.angle_gamma   90.00
#
_symmetry.space_group_name_H-M   'P 1'
#
loop_
_entity.id
_entity.type
_entity.pdbx_description
1 polymer ?
#
loop_
_entity_poly.entity_id
_entity_poly.type
_entity_poly.pdbx_seq_one_letter_code
_entity_poly.pdbx_strand_id
1 'polypeptide(L)'
;MLSLSGVTVLRAYAKYLRQVGFRFSQAYIESALANHADITKALVELFKAKHSIVRNTATKKQCDAILRRILALLESVTSLDEDFIIRRFLALIQATVRTNFFQKTADGQQKAYLSLKFRSHDIPELPLPAPLFEIFVYSPVFEGIHLRNALVARGGIRWSDRREDFRTEILGLMKAQTVKNAVIVPSGAKGGFVLKNKTAVGLACYQTFIRGLLDLTDNIEGDKVVHPKEVACLDEDDPYLVVAADKGTATFSDTANQLSAEYHFWLGDAFASGGSEGYDHKKIGITARGAFESIKRHFLERDIDIKKTTITVVGIGDMSGDVFGNGLIYSKHVKLLAAFDHRHIFVDPDPDPTVSYRERLRLFRLPASSWADYNSKLISKGGGVFKRTLKVIPLSAAMQRALGTEAPSLSPVELIRVILKAPADLLYNGGIGTYVKAATENNATVGDHANDYCRVNGNELRAKVVGEGGNLGFTQLGRIEYAMQGGSINTDFIDNSAGVDCSDHEVNLKILLSYPLQSHILTYKKRNTLLASLTNAVADHVLEDNYQQALVMGFTTYHAKQNIGLHLEYIKELEAHASLNRVVEYLPDDKALLDRKANGQGLTRPELAVLLSYSKIYLKQAILQSTLTEDPYFSKWVRRGFPEVLDKHYGRFMSKHRLHREIIATQLSNMIVNLAGLTFVFRLQMETGAPISDIVRAYTMAAYIFDMPALQKAITALDGKVSCHDQYEMLFHIRYLLHLGTRWFLRSSYLKMDILHVITQYRAPTQQLATMIPDLMSGDTKKYLQTLVEKFTTVGLGVVAARRIGAYRAMYNALNVVDIAITNRYDLAQTAAVYFGSGERMHLVWFRDQIVSDLREGHWNTMARLTLRDELDICQRAFTIAVMKNATRSVAAPVLIERWAKSHPALFVRWEQLLNLLHTSTQIEYTMFFIAIRELLGLILTSQ
;
A
#
# COMPACT_ATOMS: atom_id res chain seq x y z
N MET A 1 -17.61 -49.59 -12.22
CA MET A 1 -18.39 -48.33 -12.24
C MET A 1 -17.84 -47.40 -11.15
N LEU A 2 -17.82 -46.11 -11.40
CA LEU A 2 -17.52 -45.11 -10.36
C LEU A 2 -18.76 -44.87 -9.48
N SER A 3 -18.53 -44.57 -8.19
CA SER A 3 -19.57 -44.09 -7.31
C SER A 3 -20.05 -42.69 -7.72
N LEU A 4 -21.29 -42.33 -7.37
CA LEU A 4 -21.80 -40.97 -7.62
C LEU A 4 -20.87 -39.89 -7.06
N SER A 5 -20.31 -40.12 -5.86
CA SER A 5 -19.34 -39.21 -5.24
C SER A 5 -18.04 -39.09 -6.05
N GLY A 6 -17.55 -40.18 -6.65
CA GLY A 6 -16.38 -40.13 -7.54
C GLY A 6 -16.63 -39.32 -8.81
N VAL A 7 -17.84 -39.50 -9.42
CA VAL A 7 -18.24 -38.69 -10.57
C VAL A 7 -18.38 -37.20 -10.20
N THR A 8 -18.87 -36.88 -9.00
CA THR A 8 -18.96 -35.51 -8.50
C THR A 8 -17.58 -34.84 -8.40
N VAL A 9 -16.55 -35.57 -7.94
CA VAL A 9 -15.18 -35.06 -7.89
C VAL A 9 -14.67 -34.71 -9.28
N LEU A 10 -14.78 -35.62 -10.24
CA LEU A 10 -14.33 -35.37 -11.61
C LEU A 10 -15.09 -34.22 -12.26
N ARG A 11 -16.41 -34.11 -12.03
CA ARG A 11 -17.22 -33.00 -12.53
C ARG A 11 -16.79 -31.65 -11.91
N ALA A 12 -16.48 -31.63 -10.61
CA ALA A 12 -15.99 -30.41 -9.96
C ALA A 12 -14.67 -29.94 -10.59
N TYR A 13 -13.72 -30.83 -10.82
CA TYR A 13 -12.47 -30.50 -11.50
C TYR A 13 -12.69 -30.04 -12.95
N ALA A 14 -13.57 -30.70 -13.70
CA ALA A 14 -13.89 -30.27 -15.07
C ALA A 14 -14.49 -28.86 -15.10
N LYS A 15 -15.37 -28.53 -14.13
CA LYS A 15 -15.93 -27.17 -14.00
C LYS A 15 -14.87 -26.14 -13.64
N TYR A 16 -13.97 -26.47 -12.72
CA TYR A 16 -12.85 -25.61 -12.38
C TYR A 16 -11.93 -25.36 -13.58
N LEU A 17 -11.58 -26.41 -14.34
CA LEU A 17 -10.76 -26.27 -15.56
C LEU A 17 -11.38 -25.29 -16.56
N ARG A 18 -12.68 -25.30 -16.74
CA ARG A 18 -13.36 -24.32 -17.59
C ARG A 18 -13.17 -22.88 -17.08
N GLN A 19 -13.24 -22.66 -15.80
CA GLN A 19 -13.07 -21.35 -15.19
C GLN A 19 -11.63 -20.80 -15.26
N VAL A 20 -10.64 -21.69 -15.43
CA VAL A 20 -9.24 -21.26 -15.66
C VAL A 20 -8.87 -21.13 -17.14
N GLY A 21 -9.86 -21.20 -18.03
CA GLY A 21 -9.64 -21.01 -19.46
C GLY A 21 -9.08 -22.24 -20.20
N PHE A 22 -9.33 -23.45 -19.65
CA PHE A 22 -8.90 -24.68 -20.31
C PHE A 22 -9.56 -24.85 -21.69
N ARG A 23 -8.72 -25.09 -22.71
CA ARG A 23 -9.10 -24.99 -24.12
C ARG A 23 -10.13 -26.02 -24.61
N PHE A 24 -10.34 -27.14 -23.90
CA PHE A 24 -11.23 -28.21 -24.32
C PHE A 24 -12.66 -28.01 -23.84
N SER A 25 -13.63 -28.44 -24.66
CA SER A 25 -15.05 -28.42 -24.31
C SER A 25 -15.37 -29.41 -23.20
N GLN A 26 -16.45 -29.14 -22.46
CA GLN A 26 -16.93 -30.04 -21.40
C GLN A 26 -17.20 -31.46 -21.97
N ALA A 27 -17.82 -31.54 -23.13
CA ALA A 27 -18.17 -32.81 -23.77
C ALA A 27 -16.89 -33.62 -24.12
N TYR A 28 -15.85 -32.94 -24.63
CA TYR A 28 -14.58 -33.62 -24.97
C TYR A 28 -13.83 -34.09 -23.72
N ILE A 29 -13.82 -33.28 -22.65
CA ILE A 29 -13.26 -33.71 -21.37
C ILE A 29 -13.98 -34.95 -20.84
N GLU A 30 -15.31 -34.99 -20.90
CA GLU A 30 -16.12 -36.14 -20.48
C GLU A 30 -15.83 -37.37 -21.30
N SER A 31 -15.71 -37.20 -22.63
CA SER A 31 -15.34 -38.30 -23.55
C SER A 31 -13.96 -38.86 -23.27
N ALA A 32 -12.95 -38.02 -23.08
CA ALA A 32 -11.59 -38.42 -22.75
C ALA A 32 -11.53 -39.25 -21.45
N LEU A 33 -12.23 -38.82 -20.43
CA LEU A 33 -12.33 -39.56 -19.17
C LEU A 33 -13.09 -40.91 -19.32
N ALA A 34 -14.10 -40.97 -20.19
CA ALA A 34 -14.85 -42.18 -20.47
C ALA A 34 -14.05 -43.20 -21.31
N ASN A 35 -13.29 -42.72 -22.30
CA ASN A 35 -12.43 -43.55 -23.15
C ASN A 35 -11.31 -44.22 -22.34
N HIS A 36 -10.82 -43.56 -21.28
CA HIS A 36 -9.76 -44.07 -20.40
C HIS A 36 -10.29 -44.42 -19.00
N ALA A 37 -11.31 -45.29 -18.92
CA ALA A 37 -12.03 -45.65 -17.71
C ALA A 37 -11.14 -46.13 -16.56
N ASP A 38 -10.09 -46.88 -16.85
CA ASP A 38 -9.16 -47.40 -15.85
C ASP A 38 -8.29 -46.29 -15.23
N ILE A 39 -7.81 -45.36 -16.06
CA ILE A 39 -7.08 -44.18 -15.58
C ILE A 39 -8.02 -43.31 -14.75
N THR A 40 -9.24 -43.07 -15.26
CA THR A 40 -10.25 -42.29 -14.56
C THR A 40 -10.62 -42.87 -13.20
N LYS A 41 -10.74 -44.19 -13.09
CA LYS A 41 -10.92 -44.89 -11.83
C LYS A 41 -9.73 -44.69 -10.91
N ALA A 42 -8.50 -44.82 -11.43
CA ALA A 42 -7.28 -44.60 -10.67
C ALA A 42 -7.12 -43.17 -10.17
N LEU A 43 -7.55 -42.17 -10.95
CA LEU A 43 -7.59 -40.78 -10.51
C LEU A 43 -8.50 -40.55 -9.29
N VAL A 44 -9.70 -41.16 -9.28
CA VAL A 44 -10.63 -41.08 -8.15
C VAL A 44 -10.07 -41.84 -6.95
N GLU A 45 -9.41 -43.00 -7.17
CA GLU A 45 -8.72 -43.74 -6.13
C GLU A 45 -7.57 -42.94 -5.50
N LEU A 46 -6.77 -42.25 -6.33
CA LEU A 46 -5.71 -41.37 -5.86
C LEU A 46 -6.27 -40.22 -5.03
N PHE A 47 -7.34 -39.56 -5.50
CA PHE A 47 -8.01 -38.50 -4.76
C PHE A 47 -8.44 -38.95 -3.38
N LYS A 48 -9.13 -40.12 -3.28
CA LYS A 48 -9.60 -40.71 -2.02
C LYS A 48 -8.44 -41.11 -1.09
N ALA A 49 -7.40 -41.71 -1.64
CA ALA A 49 -6.23 -42.15 -0.86
C ALA A 49 -5.46 -40.90 -0.32
N LYS A 50 -5.24 -39.89 -1.18
CA LYS A 50 -4.51 -38.68 -0.80
C LYS A 50 -5.20 -37.90 0.32
N HIS A 51 -6.54 -37.82 0.28
CA HIS A 51 -7.32 -37.07 1.26
C HIS A 51 -7.94 -37.93 2.35
N SER A 52 -7.46 -39.18 2.52
CA SER A 52 -7.87 -40.07 3.62
C SER A 52 -7.54 -39.42 4.97
N ILE A 53 -8.47 -39.50 5.91
CA ILE A 53 -8.31 -38.99 7.28
C ILE A 53 -7.25 -39.80 8.01
N VAL A 54 -7.16 -41.12 7.71
CA VAL A 54 -6.14 -42.01 8.27
C VAL A 54 -4.86 -41.80 7.48
N ARG A 55 -3.89 -41.15 8.09
CA ARG A 55 -2.59 -40.85 7.49
C ARG A 55 -1.46 -41.62 8.17
N ASN A 56 -0.96 -42.63 7.47
CA ASN A 56 0.17 -43.41 7.91
C ASN A 56 1.08 -43.77 6.72
N THR A 57 2.17 -44.47 6.98
CA THR A 57 3.13 -44.88 5.95
C THR A 57 2.48 -45.75 4.88
N ALA A 58 1.46 -46.53 5.23
CA ALA A 58 0.73 -47.38 4.28
C ALA A 58 -0.10 -46.52 3.30
N THR A 59 -0.78 -45.52 3.79
CA THR A 59 -1.53 -44.56 2.94
C THR A 59 -0.61 -43.84 1.96
N LYS A 60 0.57 -43.40 2.40
CA LYS A 60 1.57 -42.79 1.50
C LYS A 60 2.04 -43.75 0.41
N LYS A 61 2.41 -45.00 0.81
CA LYS A 61 2.79 -46.03 -0.14
C LYS A 61 1.68 -46.37 -1.14
N GLN A 62 0.43 -46.36 -0.69
CA GLN A 62 -0.75 -46.52 -1.55
C GLN A 62 -0.88 -45.42 -2.58
N CYS A 63 -0.73 -44.14 -2.17
CA CYS A 63 -0.75 -42.98 -3.09
C CYS A 63 0.35 -43.11 -4.15
N ASP A 64 1.58 -43.43 -3.73
CA ASP A 64 2.71 -43.59 -4.63
C ASP A 64 2.51 -44.75 -5.63
N ALA A 65 1.88 -45.88 -5.18
CA ALA A 65 1.56 -46.98 -6.05
C ALA A 65 0.49 -46.65 -7.08
N ILE A 66 -0.57 -45.94 -6.65
CA ILE A 66 -1.63 -45.48 -7.57
C ILE A 66 -1.07 -44.46 -8.57
N LEU A 67 -0.24 -43.53 -8.12
CA LEU A 67 0.42 -42.55 -9.00
C LEU A 67 1.26 -43.24 -10.07
N ARG A 68 2.12 -44.18 -9.69
CA ARG A 68 2.93 -44.96 -10.65
C ARG A 68 2.04 -45.72 -11.64
N ARG A 69 0.92 -46.31 -11.19
CA ARG A 69 -0.05 -46.98 -12.07
C ARG A 69 -0.68 -46.00 -13.07
N ILE A 70 -1.07 -44.78 -12.65
CA ILE A 70 -1.60 -43.74 -13.54
C ILE A 70 -0.56 -43.36 -14.59
N LEU A 71 0.68 -43.11 -14.18
CA LEU A 71 1.77 -42.75 -15.10
C LEU A 71 2.06 -43.87 -16.14
N ALA A 72 2.07 -45.10 -15.69
CA ALA A 72 2.27 -46.25 -16.61
C ALA A 72 1.09 -46.41 -17.60
N LEU A 73 -0.14 -46.19 -17.17
CA LEU A 73 -1.30 -46.25 -18.06
C LEU A 73 -1.34 -45.05 -19.04
N LEU A 74 -0.81 -43.89 -18.65
CA LEU A 74 -0.70 -42.72 -19.54
C LEU A 74 0.19 -42.98 -20.76
N GLU A 75 1.20 -43.85 -20.62
CA GLU A 75 2.08 -44.23 -21.77
C GLU A 75 1.31 -44.93 -22.89
N SER A 76 0.15 -45.50 -22.61
CA SER A 76 -0.72 -46.16 -23.60
C SER A 76 -1.73 -45.22 -24.26
N VAL A 77 -1.82 -43.97 -23.82
CA VAL A 77 -2.73 -42.95 -24.37
C VAL A 77 -2.13 -42.41 -25.68
N THR A 78 -2.77 -42.71 -26.80
CA THR A 78 -2.25 -42.31 -28.13
C THR A 78 -2.63 -40.88 -28.53
N SER A 79 -3.71 -40.33 -27.97
CA SER A 79 -4.16 -38.96 -28.26
C SER A 79 -3.46 -37.98 -27.32
N LEU A 80 -2.69 -37.04 -27.90
CA LEU A 80 -2.03 -35.97 -27.15
C LEU A 80 -3.02 -35.10 -26.35
N ASP A 81 -4.20 -34.85 -26.92
CA ASP A 81 -5.21 -34.05 -26.25
C ASP A 81 -5.84 -34.78 -25.05
N GLU A 82 -6.09 -36.11 -25.18
CA GLU A 82 -6.61 -36.90 -24.09
C GLU A 82 -5.55 -37.09 -22.99
N ASP A 83 -4.29 -37.34 -23.36
CA ASP A 83 -3.18 -37.38 -22.41
C ASP A 83 -3.06 -36.04 -21.64
N PHE A 84 -3.11 -34.92 -22.36
CA PHE A 84 -3.05 -33.58 -21.75
C PHE A 84 -4.22 -33.34 -20.78
N ILE A 85 -5.44 -33.72 -21.14
CA ILE A 85 -6.63 -33.63 -20.27
C ILE A 85 -6.40 -34.45 -18.98
N ILE A 86 -6.01 -35.72 -19.10
CA ILE A 86 -5.83 -36.60 -17.96
C ILE A 86 -4.70 -36.12 -17.04
N ARG A 87 -3.57 -35.68 -17.59
CA ARG A 87 -2.49 -35.07 -16.81
C ARG A 87 -2.94 -33.82 -16.09
N ARG A 88 -3.84 -33.02 -16.64
CA ARG A 88 -4.39 -31.85 -15.97
C ARG A 88 -5.25 -32.24 -14.77
N PHE A 89 -6.08 -33.30 -14.89
CA PHE A 89 -6.82 -33.85 -13.73
C PHE A 89 -5.85 -34.37 -12.64
N LEU A 90 -4.80 -35.07 -13.03
CA LEU A 90 -3.77 -35.54 -12.11
C LEU A 90 -3.12 -34.37 -11.37
N ALA A 91 -2.72 -33.30 -12.08
CA ALA A 91 -2.14 -32.09 -11.49
C ALA A 91 -3.09 -31.42 -10.50
N LEU A 92 -4.40 -31.31 -10.82
CA LEU A 92 -5.38 -30.75 -9.89
C LEU A 92 -5.56 -31.59 -8.63
N ILE A 93 -5.55 -32.92 -8.75
CA ILE A 93 -5.61 -33.81 -7.59
C ILE A 93 -4.35 -33.61 -6.73
N GLN A 94 -3.19 -33.48 -7.36
CA GLN A 94 -1.92 -33.22 -6.67
C GLN A 94 -1.90 -31.85 -6.00
N ALA A 95 -2.43 -30.82 -6.61
CA ALA A 95 -2.51 -29.47 -6.08
C ALA A 95 -3.59 -29.29 -4.99
N THR A 96 -4.58 -30.22 -4.89
CA THR A 96 -5.61 -30.17 -3.85
C THR A 96 -5.00 -30.49 -2.50
N VAL A 97 -5.14 -29.56 -1.54
CA VAL A 97 -4.56 -29.69 -0.20
C VAL A 97 -5.59 -29.95 0.88
N ARG A 98 -6.86 -29.58 0.69
CA ARG A 98 -7.99 -29.87 1.59
C ARG A 98 -9.26 -30.12 0.79
N THR A 99 -10.16 -30.96 1.34
CA THR A 99 -11.50 -31.17 0.78
C THR A 99 -12.48 -31.61 1.88
N ASN A 100 -13.74 -31.23 1.76
CA ASN A 100 -14.82 -31.68 2.64
C ASN A 100 -15.48 -33.01 2.17
N PHE A 101 -14.87 -33.72 1.22
CA PHE A 101 -15.41 -34.93 0.60
C PHE A 101 -15.84 -36.02 1.60
N PHE A 102 -15.14 -36.14 2.71
CA PHE A 102 -15.44 -37.16 3.74
C PHE A 102 -16.39 -36.64 4.82
N GLN A 103 -16.65 -35.32 4.89
CA GLN A 103 -17.58 -34.77 5.84
C GLN A 103 -19.03 -35.17 5.51
N LYS A 104 -19.80 -35.39 6.57
CA LYS A 104 -21.23 -35.72 6.50
C LYS A 104 -22.08 -34.67 7.17
N THR A 105 -23.35 -34.62 6.80
CA THR A 105 -24.36 -33.85 7.50
C THR A 105 -24.75 -34.53 8.83
N ALA A 106 -25.48 -33.86 9.70
CA ALA A 106 -25.87 -34.40 11.00
C ALA A 106 -26.67 -35.71 10.92
N ASP A 107 -27.37 -35.91 9.82
CA ASP A 107 -28.14 -37.15 9.49
C ASP A 107 -27.30 -38.21 8.77
N GLY A 108 -25.97 -38.02 8.70
CA GLY A 108 -25.02 -39.00 8.14
C GLY A 108 -24.95 -39.04 6.61
N GLN A 109 -25.67 -38.15 5.90
CA GLN A 109 -25.64 -38.05 4.45
C GLN A 109 -24.40 -37.27 3.95
N GLN A 110 -24.00 -37.47 2.71
CA GLN A 110 -23.00 -36.63 2.06
C GLN A 110 -23.53 -35.21 1.86
N LYS A 111 -22.63 -34.23 2.02
CA LYS A 111 -22.98 -32.84 1.76
C LYS A 111 -23.38 -32.62 0.29
N ALA A 112 -24.38 -31.77 0.04
CA ALA A 112 -24.88 -31.45 -1.30
C ALA A 112 -23.90 -30.56 -2.11
N TYR A 113 -22.71 -30.31 -1.58
CA TYR A 113 -21.66 -29.51 -2.22
C TYR A 113 -20.29 -30.08 -1.89
N LEU A 114 -19.33 -29.83 -2.79
CA LEU A 114 -17.95 -30.25 -2.66
C LEU A 114 -17.04 -29.02 -2.64
N SER A 115 -16.21 -28.91 -1.61
CA SER A 115 -15.19 -27.88 -1.47
C SER A 115 -13.80 -28.46 -1.72
N LEU A 116 -13.01 -27.77 -2.54
CA LEU A 116 -11.65 -28.14 -2.90
C LEU A 116 -10.72 -26.93 -2.68
N LYS A 117 -9.68 -27.07 -1.84
CA LYS A 117 -8.67 -26.05 -1.64
C LYS A 117 -7.41 -26.43 -2.41
N PHE A 118 -6.96 -25.55 -3.28
CA PHE A 118 -5.77 -25.72 -4.11
C PHE A 118 -4.61 -24.85 -3.63
N ARG A 119 -3.39 -25.38 -3.69
CA ARG A 119 -2.18 -24.58 -3.75
C ARG A 119 -1.98 -24.18 -5.19
N SER A 120 -2.24 -22.90 -5.51
CA SER A 120 -2.37 -22.44 -6.91
C SER A 120 -1.09 -22.60 -7.71
N HIS A 121 0.07 -22.41 -7.07
CA HIS A 121 1.37 -22.53 -7.73
C HIS A 121 1.69 -23.99 -8.21
N ASP A 122 0.98 -24.98 -7.68
CA ASP A 122 1.13 -26.38 -8.09
C ASP A 122 0.28 -26.73 -9.32
N ILE A 123 -0.56 -25.79 -9.79
CA ILE A 123 -1.40 -25.97 -10.97
C ILE A 123 -0.70 -25.37 -12.19
N PRO A 124 -0.33 -26.17 -13.20
CA PRO A 124 0.33 -25.67 -14.40
C PRO A 124 -0.54 -24.67 -15.18
N GLU A 125 0.07 -23.66 -15.81
CA GLU A 125 -0.56 -22.71 -16.74
C GLU A 125 -1.76 -21.96 -16.17
N LEU A 126 -1.75 -21.66 -14.86
CA LEU A 126 -2.79 -20.84 -14.25
C LEU A 126 -2.65 -19.38 -14.70
N PRO A 127 -3.77 -18.70 -15.02
CA PRO A 127 -3.73 -17.27 -15.30
C PRO A 127 -3.14 -16.45 -14.16
N LEU A 128 -2.24 -15.53 -14.49
CA LEU A 128 -1.56 -14.65 -13.52
C LEU A 128 -2.45 -13.48 -13.07
N PRO A 129 -2.20 -12.96 -11.83
CA PRO A 129 -1.30 -13.50 -10.81
C PRO A 129 -1.84 -14.78 -10.17
N ALA A 130 -0.98 -15.77 -9.94
CA ALA A 130 -1.38 -16.98 -9.24
C ALA A 130 -1.59 -16.66 -7.74
N PRO A 131 -2.79 -16.90 -7.16
CA PRO A 131 -3.01 -16.74 -5.73
C PRO A 131 -2.15 -17.71 -4.90
N LEU A 132 -2.03 -17.47 -3.60
CA LEU A 132 -1.43 -18.47 -2.70
C LEU A 132 -2.35 -19.70 -2.62
N PHE A 133 -3.63 -19.47 -2.36
CA PHE A 133 -4.66 -20.52 -2.30
C PHE A 133 -5.93 -20.13 -3.03
N GLU A 134 -6.60 -21.15 -3.59
CA GLU A 134 -7.95 -21.07 -4.15
C GLU A 134 -8.85 -22.10 -3.47
N ILE A 135 -10.06 -21.69 -3.06
CA ILE A 135 -11.10 -22.62 -2.61
C ILE A 135 -12.22 -22.60 -3.64
N PHE A 136 -12.43 -23.71 -4.33
CA PHE A 136 -13.53 -23.90 -5.26
C PHE A 136 -14.65 -24.70 -4.60
N VAL A 137 -15.86 -24.16 -4.60
CA VAL A 137 -17.05 -24.81 -4.05
C VAL A 137 -17.99 -25.13 -5.18
N TYR A 138 -18.18 -26.42 -5.41
CA TYR A 138 -19.06 -26.98 -6.45
C TYR A 138 -20.37 -27.48 -5.86
N SER A 139 -21.47 -27.04 -6.43
CA SER A 139 -22.83 -27.56 -6.17
C SER A 139 -23.59 -27.75 -7.47
N PRO A 140 -24.63 -28.60 -7.53
CA PRO A 140 -25.53 -28.67 -8.67
C PRO A 140 -26.21 -27.34 -9.01
N VAL A 141 -26.43 -26.45 -8.05
CA VAL A 141 -27.18 -25.21 -8.20
C VAL A 141 -26.34 -23.94 -8.30
N PHE A 142 -25.09 -23.98 -7.86
CA PHE A 142 -24.14 -22.85 -7.96
C PHE A 142 -22.70 -23.33 -8.09
N GLU A 143 -21.82 -22.44 -8.47
CA GLU A 143 -20.36 -22.57 -8.35
C GLU A 143 -19.82 -21.33 -7.65
N GLY A 144 -18.83 -21.50 -6.76
CA GLY A 144 -18.20 -20.42 -6.04
C GLY A 144 -16.69 -20.60 -5.99
N ILE A 145 -15.95 -19.49 -5.93
CA ILE A 145 -14.49 -19.50 -5.76
C ILE A 145 -14.07 -18.41 -4.77
N HIS A 146 -13.06 -18.72 -3.97
CA HIS A 146 -12.42 -17.77 -3.07
C HIS A 146 -10.90 -17.82 -3.32
N LEU A 147 -10.33 -16.69 -3.72
CA LEU A 147 -8.91 -16.51 -4.05
C LEU A 147 -8.26 -15.67 -2.98
N ARG A 148 -7.06 -16.06 -2.52
CA ARG A 148 -6.33 -15.26 -1.54
C ARG A 148 -4.82 -15.33 -1.72
N ASN A 149 -4.18 -14.19 -1.47
CA ASN A 149 -2.77 -13.98 -1.77
C ASN A 149 -1.84 -14.20 -0.55
N ALA A 150 -2.40 -14.48 0.62
CA ALA A 150 -1.66 -14.78 1.86
C ALA A 150 -2.53 -15.59 2.82
N LEU A 151 -1.93 -16.14 3.89
CA LEU A 151 -2.66 -16.80 4.98
C LEU A 151 -3.58 -15.82 5.71
N VAL A 152 -3.07 -14.64 6.04
CA VAL A 152 -3.89 -13.53 6.59
C VAL A 152 -4.32 -12.64 5.44
N ALA A 153 -5.52 -12.88 4.92
CA ALA A 153 -6.07 -12.15 3.77
C ALA A 153 -7.58 -11.93 3.94
N ARG A 154 -8.10 -10.80 3.39
CA ARG A 154 -9.51 -10.46 3.42
C ARG A 154 -9.99 -9.86 2.11
N GLY A 155 -11.27 -10.00 1.84
CA GLY A 155 -11.94 -9.40 0.69
C GLY A 155 -13.43 -9.72 0.64
N GLY A 156 -14.15 -8.98 -0.19
CA GLY A 156 -15.60 -9.16 -0.34
C GLY A 156 -15.98 -10.40 -1.12
N ILE A 157 -17.21 -10.85 -0.89
CA ILE A 157 -17.87 -11.93 -1.66
C ILE A 157 -18.84 -11.31 -2.64
N ARG A 158 -18.66 -11.58 -3.92
CA ARG A 158 -19.50 -11.06 -5.01
C ARG A 158 -20.48 -12.10 -5.51
N TRP A 159 -21.73 -11.70 -5.73
CA TRP A 159 -22.65 -12.47 -6.57
C TRP A 159 -22.47 -11.99 -8.01
N SER A 160 -21.82 -12.84 -8.83
CA SER A 160 -21.45 -12.52 -10.21
C SER A 160 -22.56 -12.93 -11.21
N ASP A 161 -22.69 -12.14 -12.27
CA ASP A 161 -23.54 -12.45 -13.42
C ASP A 161 -22.77 -13.20 -14.52
N ARG A 162 -21.44 -13.31 -14.39
CA ARG A 162 -20.51 -13.85 -15.40
C ARG A 162 -20.31 -15.35 -15.21
N ARG A 163 -21.25 -16.17 -15.66
CA ARG A 163 -21.23 -17.63 -15.44
C ARG A 163 -20.02 -18.32 -16.07
N GLU A 164 -19.58 -17.88 -17.24
CA GLU A 164 -18.58 -18.59 -18.03
C GLU A 164 -17.15 -18.25 -17.57
N ASP A 165 -16.94 -17.10 -16.96
CA ASP A 165 -15.61 -16.57 -16.62
C ASP A 165 -15.56 -15.82 -15.29
N PHE A 166 -16.42 -16.19 -14.33
CA PHE A 166 -16.48 -15.50 -13.03
C PHE A 166 -15.15 -15.60 -12.26
N ARG A 167 -14.38 -16.69 -12.42
CA ARG A 167 -13.05 -16.78 -11.80
C ARG A 167 -12.11 -15.68 -12.32
N THR A 168 -12.13 -15.39 -13.60
CA THR A 168 -11.31 -14.30 -14.19
C THR A 168 -11.70 -12.94 -13.61
N GLU A 169 -13.01 -12.70 -13.42
CA GLU A 169 -13.48 -11.49 -12.73
C GLU A 169 -12.95 -11.43 -11.29
N ILE A 170 -13.10 -12.53 -10.52
CA ILE A 170 -12.65 -12.59 -9.14
C ILE A 170 -11.13 -12.45 -9.02
N LEU A 171 -10.35 -13.01 -9.95
CA LEU A 171 -8.89 -12.87 -10.01
C LEU A 171 -8.47 -11.40 -10.20
N GLY A 172 -9.09 -10.71 -11.13
CA GLY A 172 -8.82 -9.28 -11.35
C GLY A 172 -9.15 -8.43 -10.12
N LEU A 173 -10.27 -8.75 -9.44
CA LEU A 173 -10.65 -8.07 -8.20
C LEU A 173 -9.72 -8.41 -7.01
N MET A 174 -9.24 -9.65 -6.90
CA MET A 174 -8.26 -10.03 -5.88
C MET A 174 -6.94 -9.30 -6.10
N LYS A 175 -6.46 -9.19 -7.34
CA LYS A 175 -5.28 -8.41 -7.70
C LYS A 175 -5.41 -6.96 -7.21
N ALA A 176 -6.50 -6.29 -7.58
CA ALA A 176 -6.78 -4.93 -7.14
C ALA A 176 -6.85 -4.80 -5.60
N GLN A 177 -7.45 -5.80 -4.94
CA GLN A 177 -7.54 -5.84 -3.48
C GLN A 177 -6.16 -6.03 -2.82
N THR A 178 -5.22 -6.75 -3.43
CA THR A 178 -3.88 -6.96 -2.87
C THR A 178 -3.10 -5.65 -2.75
N VAL A 179 -3.06 -4.84 -3.79
CA VAL A 179 -2.39 -3.53 -3.75
C VAL A 179 -3.12 -2.52 -2.86
N LYS A 180 -4.46 -2.59 -2.80
CA LYS A 180 -5.28 -1.76 -1.91
C LYS A 180 -5.03 -2.09 -0.44
N ASN A 181 -4.87 -3.36 -0.10
CA ASN A 181 -4.62 -3.84 1.26
C ASN A 181 -3.18 -3.61 1.74
N ALA A 182 -2.31 -2.98 0.96
CA ALA A 182 -0.95 -2.68 1.38
C ALA A 182 -0.87 -1.83 2.66
N VAL A 183 -1.88 -1.01 2.93
CA VAL A 183 -1.98 -0.12 4.09
C VAL A 183 -2.53 -0.80 5.34
N ILE A 184 -3.25 -1.90 5.20
CA ILE A 184 -3.94 -2.62 6.29
C ILE A 184 -3.25 -3.93 6.68
N VAL A 185 -3.75 -4.55 7.74
CA VAL A 185 -3.17 -5.78 8.31
C VAL A 185 -3.25 -6.97 7.35
N PRO A 186 -4.42 -7.41 6.82
CA PRO A 186 -4.49 -8.55 5.94
C PRO A 186 -4.13 -8.20 4.48
N SER A 187 -3.61 -9.18 3.77
CA SER A 187 -3.42 -9.09 2.32
C SER A 187 -4.76 -9.15 1.56
N GLY A 188 -4.73 -9.11 0.22
CA GLY A 188 -5.92 -9.19 -0.60
C GLY A 188 -6.46 -10.61 -0.75
N ALA A 189 -7.78 -10.72 -0.62
CA ALA A 189 -8.58 -11.87 -1.02
C ALA A 189 -9.82 -11.41 -1.79
N LYS A 190 -10.45 -12.32 -2.51
CA LYS A 190 -11.73 -12.08 -3.17
C LYS A 190 -12.46 -13.38 -3.38
N GLY A 191 -13.76 -13.37 -3.08
CA GLY A 191 -14.64 -14.48 -3.37
C GLY A 191 -15.76 -14.07 -4.32
N GLY A 192 -16.33 -15.05 -4.98
CA GLY A 192 -17.52 -14.86 -5.80
C GLY A 192 -18.23 -16.16 -6.11
N PHE A 193 -19.50 -16.05 -6.44
CA PHE A 193 -20.31 -17.20 -6.84
C PHE A 193 -21.29 -16.84 -7.97
N VAL A 194 -21.68 -17.84 -8.72
CA VAL A 194 -22.66 -17.74 -9.81
C VAL A 194 -23.75 -18.80 -9.66
N LEU A 195 -24.98 -18.43 -9.97
CA LEU A 195 -26.13 -19.37 -9.99
C LEU A 195 -26.18 -20.11 -11.33
N LYS A 196 -26.36 -21.43 -11.28
CA LYS A 196 -26.48 -22.28 -12.48
C LYS A 196 -27.87 -22.29 -13.08
N ASN A 197 -28.91 -22.05 -12.27
CA ASN A 197 -30.30 -22.00 -12.72
C ASN A 197 -31.04 -20.79 -12.15
N LYS A 198 -32.13 -20.41 -12.80
CA LYS A 198 -32.95 -19.25 -12.41
C LYS A 198 -33.80 -19.49 -11.16
N THR A 199 -33.98 -20.74 -10.75
CA THR A 199 -34.80 -21.13 -9.59
C THR A 199 -33.99 -21.16 -8.29
N ALA A 200 -32.66 -21.06 -8.38
CA ALA A 200 -31.79 -21.01 -7.22
C ALA A 200 -31.96 -19.71 -6.44
N VAL A 201 -32.06 -19.81 -5.11
CA VAL A 201 -32.17 -18.67 -4.21
C VAL A 201 -30.76 -18.17 -3.86
N GLY A 202 -30.46 -16.93 -4.24
CA GLY A 202 -29.11 -16.35 -4.09
C GLY A 202 -28.59 -16.39 -2.65
N LEU A 203 -29.43 -16.06 -1.66
CA LEU A 203 -29.05 -16.11 -0.24
C LEU A 203 -28.69 -17.54 0.21
N ALA A 204 -29.46 -18.55 -0.18
CA ALA A 204 -29.18 -19.94 0.18
C ALA A 204 -27.86 -20.45 -0.46
N CYS A 205 -27.60 -20.04 -1.71
CA CYS A 205 -26.34 -20.33 -2.37
C CYS A 205 -25.16 -19.64 -1.70
N TYR A 206 -25.32 -18.38 -1.28
CA TYR A 206 -24.33 -17.65 -0.49
C TYR A 206 -24.03 -18.36 0.84
N GLN A 207 -25.05 -18.75 1.60
CA GLN A 207 -24.88 -19.49 2.84
C GLN A 207 -24.15 -20.80 2.63
N THR A 208 -24.47 -21.55 1.58
CA THR A 208 -23.79 -22.81 1.24
C THR A 208 -22.34 -22.55 0.83
N PHE A 209 -22.06 -21.48 0.09
CA PHE A 209 -20.71 -21.07 -0.27
C PHE A 209 -19.88 -20.76 0.97
N ILE A 210 -20.39 -19.94 1.90
CA ILE A 210 -19.70 -19.62 3.17
C ILE A 210 -19.44 -20.89 3.99
N ARG A 211 -20.42 -21.81 4.12
CA ARG A 211 -20.18 -23.10 4.79
C ARG A 211 -19.09 -23.89 4.12
N GLY A 212 -19.05 -23.89 2.78
CA GLY A 212 -18.00 -24.56 2.01
C GLY A 212 -16.60 -24.00 2.22
N LEU A 213 -16.46 -22.71 2.55
CA LEU A 213 -15.21 -22.09 2.95
C LEU A 213 -14.84 -22.48 4.39
N LEU A 214 -15.79 -22.38 5.33
CA LEU A 214 -15.59 -22.71 6.74
C LEU A 214 -15.28 -24.20 6.96
N ASP A 215 -15.83 -25.10 6.13
CA ASP A 215 -15.53 -26.55 6.17
C ASP A 215 -14.05 -26.86 6.02
N LEU A 216 -13.27 -25.98 5.34
CA LEU A 216 -11.84 -26.18 5.05
C LEU A 216 -10.93 -25.25 5.85
N THR A 217 -11.50 -24.35 6.66
CA THR A 217 -10.75 -23.37 7.45
C THR A 217 -10.52 -23.90 8.85
N ASP A 218 -9.29 -23.78 9.37
CA ASP A 218 -8.98 -24.17 10.75
C ASP A 218 -9.67 -23.22 11.73
N ASN A 219 -9.96 -23.72 12.92
CA ASN A 219 -10.47 -22.94 14.03
C ASN A 219 -9.38 -22.69 15.09
N ILE A 220 -9.65 -21.83 16.06
CA ILE A 220 -8.82 -21.62 17.22
C ILE A 220 -9.65 -21.88 18.49
N GLU A 221 -9.21 -22.81 19.32
CA GLU A 221 -9.79 -23.10 20.63
C GLU A 221 -8.74 -22.83 21.73
N GLY A 222 -9.00 -21.84 22.56
CA GLY A 222 -7.98 -21.33 23.48
C GLY A 222 -6.76 -20.79 22.72
N ASP A 223 -5.60 -21.45 22.91
CA ASP A 223 -4.35 -21.08 22.21
C ASP A 223 -3.94 -22.08 21.11
N LYS A 224 -4.81 -23.04 20.79
CA LYS A 224 -4.50 -24.11 19.84
C LYS A 224 -5.29 -23.93 18.55
N VAL A 225 -4.60 -24.20 17.44
CA VAL A 225 -5.27 -24.36 16.15
C VAL A 225 -5.92 -25.75 16.12
N VAL A 226 -7.18 -25.79 15.70
CA VAL A 226 -7.98 -27.01 15.58
C VAL A 226 -8.39 -27.20 14.13
N HIS A 227 -7.97 -28.31 13.55
CA HIS A 227 -8.31 -28.62 12.16
C HIS A 227 -9.79 -29.03 12.02
N PRO A 228 -10.41 -28.79 10.86
CA PRO A 228 -11.77 -29.21 10.58
C PRO A 228 -11.93 -30.73 10.68
N LYS A 229 -13.00 -31.19 11.32
CA LYS A 229 -13.28 -32.62 11.43
C LYS A 229 -13.43 -33.28 10.07
N GLU A 230 -12.92 -34.49 9.92
CA GLU A 230 -13.00 -35.28 8.68
C GLU A 230 -12.38 -34.60 7.45
N VAL A 231 -11.40 -33.74 7.64
CA VAL A 231 -10.60 -33.10 6.59
C VAL A 231 -9.13 -33.45 6.80
N ALA A 232 -8.49 -33.97 5.76
CA ALA A 232 -7.03 -34.14 5.75
C ALA A 232 -6.40 -32.79 5.35
N CYS A 233 -5.69 -32.14 6.28
CA CYS A 233 -4.94 -30.93 6.02
C CYS A 233 -3.54 -31.29 5.50
N LEU A 234 -3.25 -30.90 4.24
CA LEU A 234 -1.97 -31.15 3.55
C LEU A 234 -1.15 -29.87 3.36
N ASP A 235 -1.59 -28.80 3.98
CA ASP A 235 -0.99 -27.47 4.03
C ASP A 235 -0.75 -27.01 5.47
N GLU A 236 -0.26 -25.82 5.63
CA GLU A 236 0.01 -25.18 6.91
C GLU A 236 -1.31 -24.79 7.61
N ASP A 237 -1.22 -24.50 8.91
CA ASP A 237 -2.34 -23.98 9.69
C ASP A 237 -2.92 -22.72 9.06
N ASP A 238 -4.23 -22.69 8.89
CA ASP A 238 -4.95 -21.65 8.16
C ASP A 238 -6.24 -21.23 8.85
N PRO A 239 -6.14 -20.59 10.04
CA PRO A 239 -7.31 -20.23 10.84
C PRO A 239 -7.92 -18.87 10.49
N TYR A 240 -7.39 -18.12 9.50
CA TYR A 240 -7.87 -16.79 9.21
C TYR A 240 -8.73 -16.75 7.95
N LEU A 241 -10.01 -16.41 8.11
CA LEU A 241 -10.94 -16.16 7.01
C LEU A 241 -11.83 -15.00 7.39
N VAL A 242 -11.68 -13.87 6.71
CA VAL A 242 -12.53 -12.67 6.87
C VAL A 242 -13.14 -12.30 5.53
N VAL A 243 -14.45 -12.13 5.53
CA VAL A 243 -15.22 -11.74 4.34
C VAL A 243 -15.85 -10.35 4.51
N ALA A 244 -16.31 -9.77 3.42
CA ALA A 244 -17.03 -8.51 3.42
C ALA A 244 -18.13 -8.53 2.35
N ALA A 245 -19.06 -7.60 2.42
CA ALA A 245 -20.05 -7.39 1.38
C ALA A 245 -19.41 -6.86 0.09
N ASP A 246 -20.00 -7.20 -1.06
CA ASP A 246 -19.67 -6.67 -2.38
C ASP A 246 -20.96 -6.61 -3.23
N LYS A 247 -20.84 -6.39 -4.55
CA LYS A 247 -21.98 -6.39 -5.47
C LYS A 247 -22.87 -7.64 -5.28
N GLY A 248 -24.14 -7.41 -5.05
CA GLY A 248 -25.14 -8.47 -4.89
C GLY A 248 -25.24 -9.11 -3.50
N THR A 249 -24.34 -8.76 -2.56
CA THR A 249 -24.34 -9.32 -1.19
C THR A 249 -24.30 -8.23 -0.10
N ALA A 250 -24.71 -7.02 -0.43
CA ALA A 250 -24.60 -5.85 0.46
C ALA A 250 -25.28 -6.03 1.84
N THR A 251 -26.31 -6.87 1.93
CA THR A 251 -27.09 -7.14 3.16
C THR A 251 -26.75 -8.47 3.81
N PHE A 252 -25.70 -9.18 3.40
CA PHE A 252 -25.43 -10.56 3.85
C PHE A 252 -24.39 -10.68 4.97
N SER A 253 -23.83 -9.55 5.45
CA SER A 253 -22.80 -9.61 6.51
C SER A 253 -23.30 -10.25 7.81
N ASP A 254 -24.53 -9.90 8.26
CA ASP A 254 -25.10 -10.51 9.46
C ASP A 254 -25.36 -12.00 9.28
N THR A 255 -25.78 -12.42 8.08
CA THR A 255 -25.93 -13.84 7.74
C THR A 255 -24.58 -14.57 7.80
N ALA A 256 -23.51 -13.96 7.30
CA ALA A 256 -22.17 -14.55 7.38
C ALA A 256 -21.69 -14.68 8.83
N ASN A 257 -21.94 -13.66 9.66
CA ASN A 257 -21.60 -13.69 11.09
C ASN A 257 -22.41 -14.74 11.86
N GLN A 258 -23.69 -14.96 11.49
CA GLN A 258 -24.49 -16.04 12.04
C GLN A 258 -23.89 -17.42 11.70
N LEU A 259 -23.45 -17.63 10.45
CA LEU A 259 -22.79 -18.88 10.04
C LEU A 259 -21.47 -19.09 10.79
N SER A 260 -20.69 -18.02 10.97
CA SER A 260 -19.48 -18.06 11.81
C SER A 260 -19.79 -18.54 13.23
N ALA A 261 -20.89 -18.05 13.82
CA ALA A 261 -21.36 -18.49 15.15
C ALA A 261 -21.83 -19.96 15.14
N GLU A 262 -22.55 -20.42 14.10
CA GLU A 262 -22.95 -21.83 13.95
C GLU A 262 -21.75 -22.79 13.92
N TYR A 263 -20.61 -22.36 13.32
CA TYR A 263 -19.36 -23.12 13.27
C TYR A 263 -18.51 -22.92 14.53
N HIS A 264 -18.95 -22.14 15.52
CA HIS A 264 -18.13 -21.73 16.66
C HIS A 264 -16.76 -21.19 16.24
N PHE A 265 -16.74 -20.49 15.08
CA PHE A 265 -15.50 -19.99 14.51
C PHE A 265 -14.96 -18.85 15.37
N TRP A 266 -13.66 -18.88 15.67
CA TRP A 266 -13.04 -17.97 16.64
C TRP A 266 -13.22 -16.48 16.38
N LEU A 267 -13.41 -16.09 15.13
CA LEU A 267 -13.65 -14.69 14.75
C LEU A 267 -15.06 -14.19 15.18
N GLY A 268 -16.04 -15.08 15.38
CA GLY A 268 -17.39 -14.68 15.73
C GLY A 268 -17.95 -13.64 14.76
N ASP A 269 -18.37 -12.49 15.28
CA ASP A 269 -18.89 -11.37 14.46
C ASP A 269 -17.81 -10.45 13.87
N ALA A 270 -16.53 -10.77 14.05
CA ALA A 270 -15.43 -10.21 13.27
C ALA A 270 -15.24 -10.90 11.90
N PHE A 271 -15.94 -12.02 11.65
CA PHE A 271 -15.86 -12.78 10.42
C PHE A 271 -16.29 -11.96 9.19
N ALA A 272 -17.36 -11.18 9.32
CA ALA A 272 -17.84 -10.27 8.28
C ALA A 272 -18.01 -8.85 8.82
N SER A 273 -17.30 -7.88 8.23
CA SER A 273 -17.44 -6.46 8.60
C SER A 273 -18.69 -5.82 7.98
N GLY A 274 -19.13 -4.70 8.56
CA GLY A 274 -20.23 -3.89 8.02
C GLY A 274 -21.65 -4.45 8.27
N GLY A 275 -21.82 -5.38 9.20
CA GLY A 275 -23.13 -5.84 9.68
C GLY A 275 -23.80 -4.84 10.64
N SER A 276 -24.90 -5.25 11.26
CA SER A 276 -25.70 -4.43 12.17
C SER A 276 -24.91 -3.86 13.35
N GLU A 277 -23.87 -4.55 13.80
CA GLU A 277 -22.95 -4.16 14.87
C GLU A 277 -21.59 -3.69 14.34
N GLY A 278 -21.52 -3.30 13.06
CA GLY A 278 -20.33 -2.78 12.39
C GLY A 278 -20.39 -1.27 12.16
N TYR A 279 -19.36 -0.74 11.51
CA TYR A 279 -19.31 0.67 11.11
C TYR A 279 -20.09 0.89 9.80
N ASP A 280 -21.08 1.76 9.84
CA ASP A 280 -21.84 2.20 8.66
C ASP A 280 -21.02 3.21 7.84
N HIS A 281 -20.42 2.73 6.75
CA HIS A 281 -19.55 3.53 5.88
C HIS A 281 -20.28 4.75 5.31
N LYS A 282 -21.55 4.62 4.94
CA LYS A 282 -22.34 5.73 4.40
C LYS A 282 -22.60 6.81 5.45
N LYS A 283 -22.93 6.42 6.67
CA LYS A 283 -23.19 7.35 7.76
C LYS A 283 -21.93 8.12 8.17
N ILE A 284 -20.78 7.45 8.16
CA ILE A 284 -19.47 8.06 8.47
C ILE A 284 -18.94 8.84 7.25
N GLY A 285 -19.31 8.43 6.04
CA GLY A 285 -18.79 8.96 4.78
C GLY A 285 -17.31 8.64 4.56
N ILE A 286 -16.81 7.55 5.14
CA ILE A 286 -15.37 7.33 5.31
C ILE A 286 -14.63 7.21 3.96
N THR A 287 -15.20 6.47 3.00
CA THR A 287 -14.58 6.28 1.68
C THR A 287 -14.46 7.61 0.92
N ALA A 288 -15.52 8.41 0.91
CA ALA A 288 -15.50 9.71 0.26
C ALA A 288 -14.54 10.69 0.96
N ARG A 289 -14.53 10.73 2.30
CA ARG A 289 -13.61 11.56 3.08
C ARG A 289 -12.15 11.21 2.79
N GLY A 290 -11.82 9.91 2.72
CA GLY A 290 -10.49 9.45 2.35
C GLY A 290 -10.10 9.86 0.92
N ALA A 291 -11.00 9.68 -0.06
CA ALA A 291 -10.76 10.14 -1.43
C ALA A 291 -10.51 11.65 -1.51
N PHE A 292 -11.19 12.43 -0.68
CA PHE A 292 -10.99 13.88 -0.62
C PHE A 292 -9.64 14.29 0.02
N GLU A 293 -8.97 13.43 0.80
CA GLU A 293 -7.59 13.69 1.21
C GLU A 293 -6.62 13.68 0.00
N SER A 294 -6.80 12.74 -0.93
CA SER A 294 -6.07 12.73 -2.21
C SER A 294 -6.41 13.91 -3.11
N ILE A 295 -7.71 14.19 -3.31
CA ILE A 295 -8.21 15.31 -4.11
C ILE A 295 -7.66 16.63 -3.56
N LYS A 296 -7.73 16.83 -2.25
CA LYS A 296 -7.18 18.02 -1.58
C LYS A 296 -5.68 18.18 -1.87
N ARG A 297 -4.89 17.10 -1.80
CA ARG A 297 -3.45 17.15 -2.12
C ARG A 297 -3.20 17.55 -3.56
N HIS A 298 -3.95 16.99 -4.52
CA HIS A 298 -3.86 17.40 -5.93
C HIS A 298 -4.12 18.87 -6.16
N PHE A 299 -5.11 19.45 -5.48
CA PHE A 299 -5.40 20.87 -5.59
C PHE A 299 -4.36 21.75 -4.88
N LEU A 300 -3.86 21.33 -3.70
CA LEU A 300 -2.78 22.04 -3.02
C LEU A 300 -1.49 22.09 -3.87
N GLU A 301 -1.20 21.03 -4.63
CA GLU A 301 -0.09 21.01 -5.60
C GLU A 301 -0.30 21.96 -6.80
N ARG A 302 -1.49 22.50 -6.95
CA ARG A 302 -1.87 23.54 -7.91
C ARG A 302 -2.14 24.89 -7.23
N ASP A 303 -1.72 25.05 -5.99
CA ASP A 303 -1.92 26.23 -5.14
C ASP A 303 -3.41 26.61 -4.93
N ILE A 304 -4.29 25.61 -4.92
CA ILE A 304 -5.74 25.78 -4.72
C ILE A 304 -6.15 25.09 -3.41
N ASP A 305 -6.67 25.86 -2.45
CA ASP A 305 -7.31 25.32 -1.25
C ASP A 305 -8.83 25.16 -1.49
N ILE A 306 -9.26 23.91 -1.74
CA ILE A 306 -10.69 23.58 -2.02
C ILE A 306 -11.61 23.79 -0.82
N LYS A 307 -11.09 24.09 0.36
CA LYS A 307 -11.89 24.49 1.53
C LYS A 307 -12.31 25.97 1.47
N LYS A 308 -11.64 26.77 0.63
CA LYS A 308 -11.85 28.22 0.49
C LYS A 308 -12.21 28.62 -0.94
N THR A 309 -11.71 27.90 -1.93
CA THR A 309 -11.87 28.19 -3.34
C THR A 309 -12.99 27.36 -3.94
N THR A 310 -13.89 28.00 -4.67
CA THR A 310 -14.95 27.31 -5.42
C THR A 310 -14.37 26.62 -6.65
N ILE A 311 -14.65 25.33 -6.81
CA ILE A 311 -14.22 24.50 -7.93
C ILE A 311 -15.42 24.00 -8.74
N THR A 312 -15.24 23.82 -10.03
CA THR A 312 -16.20 23.16 -10.92
C THR A 312 -16.01 21.65 -10.90
N VAL A 313 -17.11 20.92 -10.83
CA VAL A 313 -17.08 19.45 -10.71
C VAL A 313 -18.02 18.82 -11.73
N VAL A 314 -17.55 17.77 -12.40
CA VAL A 314 -18.39 16.81 -13.10
C VAL A 314 -18.24 15.45 -12.43
N GLY A 315 -19.29 14.60 -12.43
CA GLY A 315 -19.23 13.41 -11.62
C GLY A 315 -19.99 12.20 -12.15
N ILE A 316 -19.56 11.03 -11.66
CA ILE A 316 -20.15 9.73 -11.98
C ILE A 316 -20.80 9.19 -10.71
N GLY A 317 -22.12 9.17 -10.68
CA GLY A 317 -22.94 8.70 -9.55
C GLY A 317 -24.18 9.55 -9.28
N ASP A 318 -24.85 9.26 -8.20
CA ASP A 318 -26.02 9.99 -7.71
C ASP A 318 -25.91 10.29 -6.20
N MET A 319 -26.74 11.21 -5.73
CA MET A 319 -26.71 11.66 -4.33
C MET A 319 -27.18 10.62 -3.32
N SER A 320 -27.88 9.55 -3.72
CA SER A 320 -28.28 8.46 -2.83
C SER A 320 -27.13 7.50 -2.51
N GLY A 321 -26.09 7.47 -3.38
CA GLY A 321 -24.92 6.62 -3.21
C GLY A 321 -24.03 7.08 -2.06
N ASP A 322 -23.41 6.13 -1.34
CA ASP A 322 -22.47 6.42 -0.25
C ASP A 322 -21.32 7.33 -0.73
N VAL A 323 -20.55 6.85 -1.70
CA VAL A 323 -19.30 7.50 -2.11
C VAL A 323 -19.57 8.81 -2.82
N PHE A 324 -20.48 8.85 -3.79
CA PHE A 324 -20.80 10.06 -4.53
C PHE A 324 -21.48 11.11 -3.64
N GLY A 325 -22.51 10.70 -2.91
CA GLY A 325 -23.30 11.59 -2.07
C GLY A 325 -22.43 12.25 -0.98
N ASN A 326 -21.69 11.45 -0.21
CA ASN A 326 -20.77 11.98 0.80
C ASN A 326 -19.69 12.89 0.20
N GLY A 327 -19.15 12.56 -0.98
CA GLY A 327 -18.16 13.38 -1.65
C GLY A 327 -18.71 14.75 -2.06
N LEU A 328 -19.90 14.79 -2.62
CA LEU A 328 -20.52 16.03 -3.11
C LEU A 328 -21.12 16.93 -2.01
N ILE A 329 -21.21 16.44 -0.76
CA ILE A 329 -21.51 17.26 0.42
C ILE A 329 -20.27 17.59 1.26
N TYR A 330 -19.08 17.14 0.87
CA TYR A 330 -17.83 17.39 1.60
C TYR A 330 -17.52 18.89 1.73
N SER A 331 -17.74 19.67 0.67
CA SER A 331 -17.48 21.10 0.63
C SER A 331 -18.68 21.91 0.08
N LYS A 332 -18.90 23.08 0.65
CA LYS A 332 -19.86 24.08 0.13
C LYS A 332 -19.31 24.82 -1.11
N HIS A 333 -18.03 24.68 -1.39
CA HIS A 333 -17.35 25.37 -2.50
C HIS A 333 -17.32 24.50 -3.77
N VAL A 334 -18.42 23.80 -4.07
CA VAL A 334 -18.56 22.93 -5.24
C VAL A 334 -19.65 23.43 -6.16
N LYS A 335 -19.30 23.78 -7.40
CA LYS A 335 -20.19 23.98 -8.55
C LYS A 335 -20.30 22.65 -9.31
N LEU A 336 -21.36 21.87 -9.06
CA LEU A 336 -21.62 20.63 -9.79
C LEU A 336 -22.26 20.96 -11.15
N LEU A 337 -21.43 20.95 -12.19
CA LEU A 337 -21.87 21.28 -13.55
C LEU A 337 -22.70 20.17 -14.19
N ALA A 338 -22.32 18.92 -13.97
CA ALA A 338 -23.02 17.76 -14.47
C ALA A 338 -22.69 16.50 -13.68
N ALA A 339 -23.63 15.58 -13.65
CA ALA A 339 -23.43 14.24 -13.14
C ALA A 339 -24.37 13.24 -13.86
N PHE A 340 -24.01 11.95 -13.82
CA PHE A 340 -24.87 10.92 -14.37
C PHE A 340 -24.82 9.63 -13.55
N ASP A 341 -25.93 8.92 -13.55
CA ASP A 341 -26.09 7.59 -13.00
C ASP A 341 -26.61 6.60 -14.06
N HIS A 342 -27.09 5.44 -13.63
CA HIS A 342 -27.67 4.43 -14.53
C HIS A 342 -29.05 4.81 -15.11
N ARG A 343 -29.70 5.87 -14.63
CA ARG A 343 -31.07 6.31 -15.00
C ARG A 343 -31.14 7.70 -15.62
N HIS A 344 -30.36 8.65 -15.09
CA HIS A 344 -30.48 10.07 -15.37
C HIS A 344 -29.13 10.73 -15.66
N ILE A 345 -29.22 11.86 -16.34
CA ILE A 345 -28.13 12.81 -16.56
C ILE A 345 -28.60 14.16 -16.00
N PHE A 346 -27.87 14.69 -15.03
CA PHE A 346 -28.06 16.01 -14.44
C PHE A 346 -27.08 16.99 -15.07
N VAL A 347 -27.57 18.19 -15.47
CA VAL A 347 -26.72 19.28 -15.95
C VAL A 347 -27.23 20.59 -15.37
N ASP A 348 -26.34 21.32 -14.71
CA ASP A 348 -26.55 22.68 -14.22
C ASP A 348 -25.36 23.54 -14.69
N PRO A 349 -25.53 24.36 -15.77
CA PRO A 349 -24.39 25.00 -16.38
C PRO A 349 -23.73 26.13 -15.56
N ASP A 350 -24.43 26.71 -14.59
CA ASP A 350 -23.88 27.72 -13.69
C ASP A 350 -24.56 27.69 -12.31
N PRO A 351 -24.32 26.63 -11.54
CA PRO A 351 -24.95 26.43 -10.24
C PRO A 351 -24.47 27.44 -9.21
N ASP A 352 -25.39 28.01 -8.43
CA ASP A 352 -25.03 28.70 -7.20
C ASP A 352 -24.51 27.69 -6.19
N PRO A 353 -23.28 27.81 -5.68
CA PRO A 353 -22.70 26.79 -4.83
C PRO A 353 -23.49 26.53 -3.55
N THR A 354 -24.06 27.59 -2.94
CA THR A 354 -24.78 27.50 -1.67
C THR A 354 -26.16 26.85 -1.86
N VAL A 355 -26.88 27.26 -2.88
CA VAL A 355 -28.20 26.70 -3.23
C VAL A 355 -28.08 25.26 -3.64
N SER A 356 -27.16 24.97 -4.55
CA SER A 356 -26.85 23.63 -5.03
C SER A 356 -26.40 22.69 -3.90
N TYR A 357 -25.56 23.19 -2.95
CA TYR A 357 -25.17 22.41 -1.77
C TYR A 357 -26.36 22.00 -0.91
N ARG A 358 -27.28 22.92 -0.62
CA ARG A 358 -28.48 22.62 0.18
C ARG A 358 -29.37 21.57 -0.48
N GLU A 359 -29.51 21.65 -1.79
CA GLU A 359 -30.33 20.70 -2.55
C GLU A 359 -29.65 19.32 -2.64
N ARG A 360 -28.33 19.26 -2.86
CA ARG A 360 -27.55 18.01 -2.78
C ARG A 360 -27.67 17.37 -1.40
N LEU A 361 -27.60 18.15 -0.33
CA LEU A 361 -27.77 17.66 1.04
C LEU A 361 -29.19 17.12 1.29
N ARG A 362 -30.21 17.77 0.72
CA ARG A 362 -31.60 17.26 0.77
C ARG A 362 -31.73 15.91 0.08
N LEU A 363 -31.20 15.79 -1.14
CA LEU A 363 -31.20 14.53 -1.90
C LEU A 363 -30.44 13.42 -1.19
N PHE A 364 -29.28 13.73 -0.60
CA PHE A 364 -28.48 12.76 0.15
C PHE A 364 -29.25 12.15 1.33
N ARG A 365 -30.09 12.98 1.99
CA ARG A 365 -30.92 12.56 3.13
C ARG A 365 -32.21 11.85 2.72
N LEU A 366 -32.66 12.03 1.49
CA LEU A 366 -33.86 11.40 0.96
C LEU A 366 -33.58 9.94 0.60
N PRO A 367 -34.27 8.95 1.23
CA PRO A 367 -34.07 7.54 0.93
C PRO A 367 -34.31 7.24 -0.55
N ALA A 368 -33.38 6.46 -1.18
CA ALA A 368 -33.46 6.05 -2.57
C ALA A 368 -33.67 7.20 -3.59
N SER A 369 -33.16 8.39 -3.29
CA SER A 369 -33.25 9.55 -4.18
C SER A 369 -32.55 9.29 -5.53
N SER A 370 -32.96 10.10 -6.52
CA SER A 370 -32.32 10.11 -7.84
C SER A 370 -32.17 11.56 -8.34
N TRP A 371 -31.48 11.76 -9.45
CA TRP A 371 -31.44 13.10 -10.06
C TRP A 371 -32.82 13.64 -10.45
N ALA A 372 -33.81 12.77 -10.71
CA ALA A 372 -35.19 13.20 -11.00
C ALA A 372 -35.85 13.91 -9.81
N ASP A 373 -35.39 13.68 -8.59
CA ASP A 373 -35.87 14.31 -7.37
C ASP A 373 -35.28 15.70 -7.09
N TYR A 374 -34.33 16.14 -7.92
CA TYR A 374 -33.73 17.47 -7.82
C TYR A 374 -34.76 18.53 -8.19
N ASN A 375 -34.88 19.57 -7.37
CA ASN A 375 -35.82 20.65 -7.64
C ASN A 375 -35.38 21.45 -8.88
N SER A 376 -36.09 21.28 -9.97
CA SER A 376 -35.77 21.91 -11.27
C SER A 376 -35.73 23.44 -11.23
N LYS A 377 -36.43 24.07 -10.29
CA LYS A 377 -36.39 25.53 -10.11
C LYS A 377 -35.07 26.07 -9.56
N LEU A 378 -34.26 25.18 -8.99
CA LEU A 378 -32.95 25.51 -8.44
C LEU A 378 -31.82 25.30 -9.45
N ILE A 379 -32.10 24.68 -10.60
CA ILE A 379 -31.17 24.52 -11.71
C ILE A 379 -31.06 25.86 -12.46
N SER A 380 -29.86 26.29 -12.78
CA SER A 380 -29.61 27.51 -13.53
C SER A 380 -30.23 27.46 -14.93
N LYS A 381 -30.49 28.65 -15.52
CA LYS A 381 -31.17 28.79 -16.83
C LYS A 381 -30.46 27.96 -17.91
N GLY A 382 -31.20 27.05 -18.53
CA GLY A 382 -30.73 26.21 -19.63
C GLY A 382 -30.22 24.86 -19.19
N GLY A 383 -30.15 24.53 -17.89
CA GLY A 383 -29.86 23.21 -17.38
C GLY A 383 -31.10 22.32 -17.22
N GLY A 384 -30.94 21.11 -16.75
CA GLY A 384 -32.04 20.17 -16.53
C GLY A 384 -31.62 18.77 -16.13
N VAL A 385 -32.60 17.90 -15.90
CA VAL A 385 -32.43 16.46 -15.64
C VAL A 385 -33.04 15.68 -16.79
N PHE A 386 -32.26 14.78 -17.36
CA PHE A 386 -32.63 14.01 -18.56
C PHE A 386 -32.59 12.51 -18.28
N LYS A 387 -33.60 11.79 -18.77
CA LYS A 387 -33.62 10.33 -18.71
C LYS A 387 -32.64 9.74 -19.74
N ARG A 388 -31.89 8.72 -19.37
CA ARG A 388 -31.00 7.99 -20.31
C ARG A 388 -31.75 7.23 -21.42
N THR A 389 -33.06 7.11 -21.31
CA THR A 389 -33.92 6.46 -22.32
C THR A 389 -34.39 7.41 -23.44
N LEU A 390 -34.06 8.70 -23.34
CA LEU A 390 -34.36 9.67 -24.41
C LEU A 390 -33.57 9.33 -25.68
N LYS A 391 -34.12 9.68 -26.82
CA LYS A 391 -33.43 9.55 -28.12
C LYS A 391 -32.44 10.69 -28.34
N VAL A 392 -32.87 11.90 -27.99
CA VAL A 392 -32.12 13.13 -28.22
C VAL A 392 -32.35 14.08 -27.03
N ILE A 393 -31.31 14.77 -26.63
CA ILE A 393 -31.31 15.83 -25.59
C ILE A 393 -30.84 17.11 -26.27
N PRO A 394 -31.71 18.16 -26.34
CA PRO A 394 -31.30 19.45 -26.87
C PRO A 394 -30.37 20.14 -25.86
N LEU A 395 -29.31 20.77 -26.34
CA LEU A 395 -28.35 21.50 -25.52
C LEU A 395 -28.55 22.97 -25.64
N SER A 396 -28.79 23.66 -24.52
CA SER A 396 -28.79 25.11 -24.47
C SER A 396 -27.38 25.66 -24.70
N ALA A 397 -27.30 26.93 -25.15
CA ALA A 397 -26.01 27.59 -25.30
C ALA A 397 -25.20 27.65 -23.97
N ALA A 398 -25.90 27.66 -22.81
CA ALA A 398 -25.25 27.59 -21.50
C ALA A 398 -24.64 26.23 -21.25
N MET A 399 -25.36 25.14 -21.53
CA MET A 399 -24.83 23.75 -21.44
C MET A 399 -23.63 23.55 -22.36
N GLN A 400 -23.74 24.03 -23.62
CA GLN A 400 -22.65 23.95 -24.60
C GLN A 400 -21.36 24.58 -24.06
N ARG A 401 -21.45 25.81 -23.52
CA ARG A 401 -20.29 26.51 -22.93
C ARG A 401 -19.75 25.77 -21.71
N ALA A 402 -20.61 25.36 -20.78
CA ALA A 402 -20.17 24.70 -19.54
C ALA A 402 -19.52 23.36 -19.79
N LEU A 403 -19.99 22.60 -20.77
CA LEU A 403 -19.46 21.28 -21.13
C LEU A 403 -18.37 21.35 -22.22
N GLY A 404 -18.19 22.52 -22.84
CA GLY A 404 -17.18 22.74 -23.89
C GLY A 404 -17.46 21.92 -25.15
N THR A 405 -18.70 21.99 -25.66
CA THR A 405 -19.18 21.37 -26.89
C THR A 405 -19.96 22.37 -27.73
N GLU A 406 -19.95 22.20 -29.04
CA GLU A 406 -20.72 23.02 -29.98
C GLU A 406 -21.99 22.31 -30.47
N ALA A 407 -22.19 21.07 -30.11
CA ALA A 407 -23.32 20.26 -30.55
C ALA A 407 -24.64 20.85 -30.05
N PRO A 408 -25.64 21.11 -30.95
CA PRO A 408 -26.96 21.65 -30.55
C PRO A 408 -27.83 20.60 -29.84
N SER A 409 -27.57 19.34 -30.07
CA SER A 409 -28.28 18.21 -29.40
C SER A 409 -27.41 16.95 -29.45
N LEU A 410 -27.60 16.07 -28.50
CA LEU A 410 -26.85 14.81 -28.35
C LEU A 410 -27.77 13.68 -27.89
N SER A 411 -27.42 12.46 -28.21
CA SER A 411 -27.99 11.30 -27.54
C SER A 411 -27.50 11.23 -26.07
N PRO A 412 -28.20 10.55 -25.17
CA PRO A 412 -27.73 10.37 -23.77
C PRO A 412 -26.30 9.80 -23.67
N VAL A 413 -25.94 8.88 -24.53
CA VAL A 413 -24.59 8.26 -24.57
C VAL A 413 -23.53 9.29 -24.96
N GLU A 414 -23.79 10.07 -26.01
CA GLU A 414 -22.87 11.13 -26.44
C GLU A 414 -22.75 12.23 -25.38
N LEU A 415 -23.85 12.59 -24.70
CA LEU A 415 -23.81 13.58 -23.63
C LEU A 415 -22.96 13.11 -22.44
N ILE A 416 -23.03 11.83 -22.06
CA ILE A 416 -22.14 11.25 -21.04
C ILE A 416 -20.67 11.37 -21.47
N ARG A 417 -20.35 11.06 -22.73
CA ARG A 417 -18.97 11.23 -23.24
C ARG A 417 -18.51 12.69 -23.20
N VAL A 418 -19.39 13.65 -23.50
CA VAL A 418 -19.10 15.08 -23.38
C VAL A 418 -18.88 15.50 -21.93
N ILE A 419 -19.71 15.00 -20.98
CA ILE A 419 -19.54 15.26 -19.55
C ILE A 419 -18.19 14.74 -19.05
N LEU A 420 -17.81 13.52 -19.42
CA LEU A 420 -16.51 12.95 -19.05
C LEU A 420 -15.33 13.79 -19.57
N LYS A 421 -15.49 14.42 -20.75
CA LYS A 421 -14.49 15.28 -21.40
C LYS A 421 -14.65 16.78 -21.08
N ALA A 422 -15.55 17.13 -20.18
CA ALA A 422 -15.79 18.55 -19.85
C ALA A 422 -14.55 19.20 -19.19
N PRO A 423 -14.30 20.51 -19.46
CA PRO A 423 -13.17 21.24 -18.89
C PRO A 423 -13.44 21.68 -17.45
N ALA A 424 -13.67 20.74 -16.57
CA ALA A 424 -13.94 20.98 -15.14
C ALA A 424 -12.64 20.97 -14.33
N ASP A 425 -12.68 21.51 -13.12
CA ASP A 425 -11.54 21.41 -12.19
C ASP A 425 -11.41 19.98 -11.65
N LEU A 426 -12.52 19.30 -11.37
CA LEU A 426 -12.54 17.93 -10.85
C LEU A 426 -13.51 17.05 -11.64
N LEU A 427 -13.03 15.88 -12.07
CA LEU A 427 -13.86 14.74 -12.42
C LEU A 427 -13.89 13.78 -11.22
N TYR A 428 -15.07 13.68 -10.56
CA TYR A 428 -15.24 12.82 -9.38
C TYR A 428 -15.95 11.52 -9.73
N ASN A 429 -15.24 10.40 -9.58
CA ASN A 429 -15.82 9.07 -9.74
C ASN A 429 -16.33 8.54 -8.40
N GLY A 430 -17.64 8.54 -8.20
CA GLY A 430 -18.31 7.98 -7.01
C GLY A 430 -19.27 6.84 -7.34
N GLY A 431 -19.32 6.41 -8.61
CA GLY A 431 -20.20 5.36 -9.12
C GLY A 431 -19.48 4.10 -9.58
N ILE A 432 -20.27 3.12 -10.06
CA ILE A 432 -19.80 1.84 -10.58
C ILE A 432 -19.65 1.93 -12.10
N GLY A 433 -18.65 1.29 -12.64
CA GLY A 433 -18.38 1.15 -14.07
C GLY A 433 -17.02 1.71 -14.48
N THR A 434 -16.46 1.20 -15.59
CA THR A 434 -15.19 1.64 -16.14
C THR A 434 -15.45 2.57 -17.32
N TYR A 435 -15.27 3.87 -17.11
CA TYR A 435 -15.63 4.92 -18.07
C TYR A 435 -14.44 5.47 -18.85
N VAL A 436 -13.21 5.20 -18.41
CA VAL A 436 -12.01 5.70 -19.07
C VAL A 436 -11.01 4.57 -19.28
N LYS A 437 -10.48 4.48 -20.50
CA LYS A 437 -9.41 3.56 -20.88
C LYS A 437 -8.29 4.30 -21.61
N ALA A 438 -7.18 3.65 -21.89
CA ALA A 438 -6.19 4.22 -22.81
C ALA A 438 -6.64 4.09 -24.28
N ALA A 439 -6.15 4.98 -25.13
CA ALA A 439 -6.40 4.91 -26.57
C ALA A 439 -5.89 3.59 -27.19
N THR A 440 -4.85 3.01 -26.61
CA THR A 440 -4.26 1.72 -27.00
C THR A 440 -5.07 0.50 -26.59
N GLU A 441 -6.02 0.63 -25.68
CA GLU A 441 -6.90 -0.45 -25.24
C GLU A 441 -8.18 -0.52 -26.09
N ASN A 442 -8.74 -1.71 -26.27
CA ASN A 442 -10.06 -1.90 -26.86
C ASN A 442 -11.10 -2.20 -25.76
N ASN A 443 -12.38 -2.04 -26.09
CA ASN A 443 -13.46 -2.26 -25.13
C ASN A 443 -13.55 -3.72 -24.63
N ALA A 444 -13.20 -4.69 -25.45
CA ALA A 444 -13.20 -6.10 -25.06
C ALA A 444 -12.18 -6.40 -23.96
N THR A 445 -11.00 -5.77 -24.01
CA THR A 445 -9.96 -5.93 -22.98
C THR A 445 -10.34 -5.28 -21.64
N VAL A 446 -11.16 -4.22 -21.65
CA VAL A 446 -11.67 -3.58 -20.43
C VAL A 446 -12.66 -4.48 -19.67
N GLY A 447 -13.45 -5.28 -20.39
CA GLY A 447 -14.36 -6.27 -19.81
C GLY A 447 -15.61 -5.72 -19.14
N ASP A 448 -15.91 -4.42 -19.22
CA ASP A 448 -17.14 -3.77 -18.75
C ASP A 448 -18.03 -3.38 -19.91
N HIS A 449 -18.71 -4.38 -20.48
CA HIS A 449 -19.55 -4.21 -21.68
C HIS A 449 -20.73 -3.25 -21.51
N ALA A 450 -21.22 -3.08 -20.28
CA ALA A 450 -22.33 -2.17 -20.00
C ALA A 450 -22.02 -0.70 -20.32
N ASN A 451 -20.75 -0.33 -20.30
CA ASN A 451 -20.29 1.04 -20.49
C ASN A 451 -19.47 1.26 -21.77
N ASP A 452 -19.38 0.26 -22.66
CA ASP A 452 -18.61 0.35 -23.91
C ASP A 452 -18.95 1.58 -24.74
N TYR A 453 -20.23 1.91 -24.84
CA TYR A 453 -20.71 3.00 -25.69
C TYR A 453 -20.44 4.40 -25.15
N CYS A 454 -20.28 4.55 -23.84
CA CYS A 454 -20.03 5.86 -23.19
C CYS A 454 -18.57 6.04 -22.74
N ARG A 455 -17.72 5.02 -22.91
CA ARG A 455 -16.32 5.07 -22.51
C ARG A 455 -15.52 6.00 -23.40
N VAL A 456 -14.60 6.76 -22.77
CA VAL A 456 -13.67 7.68 -23.43
C VAL A 456 -12.22 7.26 -23.19
N ASN A 457 -11.27 7.89 -23.87
CA ASN A 457 -9.85 7.64 -23.65
C ASN A 457 -9.27 8.63 -22.63
N GLY A 458 -8.21 8.24 -21.93
CA GLY A 458 -7.53 9.09 -20.95
C GLY A 458 -7.00 10.39 -21.54
N ASN A 459 -6.51 10.33 -22.77
CA ASN A 459 -6.01 11.50 -23.52
C ASN A 459 -7.11 12.47 -24.01
N GLU A 460 -8.38 12.12 -23.89
CA GLU A 460 -9.50 13.00 -24.22
C GLU A 460 -10.00 13.82 -23.02
N LEU A 461 -9.54 13.51 -21.79
CA LEU A 461 -9.97 14.19 -20.59
C LEU A 461 -9.38 15.58 -20.48
N ARG A 462 -10.23 16.56 -20.15
CA ARG A 462 -9.85 17.97 -19.94
C ARG A 462 -10.00 18.44 -18.49
N ALA A 463 -10.52 17.58 -17.61
CA ALA A 463 -10.51 17.86 -16.18
C ALA A 463 -9.08 18.01 -15.66
N LYS A 464 -8.85 18.91 -14.71
CA LYS A 464 -7.51 19.17 -14.14
C LYS A 464 -7.11 18.09 -13.14
N VAL A 465 -8.07 17.61 -12.36
CA VAL A 465 -7.93 16.61 -11.31
C VAL A 465 -8.97 15.52 -11.50
N VAL A 466 -8.58 14.29 -11.27
CA VAL A 466 -9.49 13.14 -11.15
C VAL A 466 -9.40 12.58 -9.74
N GLY A 467 -10.55 12.35 -9.10
CA GLY A 467 -10.67 11.67 -7.81
C GLY A 467 -11.49 10.40 -7.93
N GLU A 468 -10.95 9.28 -7.48
CA GLU A 468 -11.57 7.96 -7.61
C GLU A 468 -12.06 7.42 -6.25
N GLY A 469 -13.22 7.89 -5.80
CA GLY A 469 -13.89 7.29 -4.65
C GLY A 469 -14.50 5.90 -4.96
N GLY A 470 -14.94 5.68 -6.19
CA GLY A 470 -15.40 4.37 -6.69
C GLY A 470 -14.24 3.51 -7.20
N ASN A 471 -14.44 2.19 -7.24
CA ASN A 471 -13.45 1.25 -7.77
C ASN A 471 -13.57 1.11 -9.29
N LEU A 472 -12.42 0.93 -9.97
CA LEU A 472 -12.34 0.56 -11.38
C LEU A 472 -13.01 1.55 -12.34
N GLY A 473 -13.08 2.84 -11.99
CA GLY A 473 -13.61 3.89 -12.89
C GLY A 473 -12.76 4.09 -14.13
N PHE A 474 -11.48 3.81 -14.02
CA PHE A 474 -10.44 3.91 -15.05
C PHE A 474 -9.69 2.59 -15.18
N THR A 475 -9.22 2.28 -16.39
CA THR A 475 -8.14 1.29 -16.54
C THR A 475 -6.82 1.87 -16.05
N GLN A 476 -5.87 1.01 -15.67
CA GLN A 476 -4.55 1.49 -15.24
C GLN A 476 -3.82 2.24 -16.36
N LEU A 477 -3.90 1.74 -17.59
CA LEU A 477 -3.32 2.43 -18.75
C LEU A 477 -4.03 3.76 -19.06
N GLY A 478 -5.35 3.84 -18.85
CA GLY A 478 -6.11 5.10 -18.99
C GLY A 478 -5.68 6.16 -17.97
N ARG A 479 -5.38 5.76 -16.71
CA ARG A 479 -4.79 6.66 -15.69
C ARG A 479 -3.41 7.15 -16.11
N ILE A 480 -2.54 6.23 -16.58
CA ILE A 480 -1.19 6.56 -17.04
C ILE A 480 -1.26 7.54 -18.21
N GLU A 481 -2.11 7.27 -19.20
CA GLU A 481 -2.30 8.13 -20.37
C GLU A 481 -2.74 9.56 -19.99
N TYR A 482 -3.72 9.68 -19.11
CA TYR A 482 -4.17 10.97 -18.58
C TYR A 482 -3.07 11.69 -17.79
N ALA A 483 -2.32 10.97 -16.94
CA ALA A 483 -1.24 11.54 -16.15
C ALA A 483 -0.06 12.02 -17.02
N MET A 484 0.25 11.31 -18.11
CA MET A 484 1.30 11.73 -19.07
C MET A 484 0.98 13.05 -19.79
N GLN A 485 -0.30 13.45 -19.84
CA GLN A 485 -0.73 14.75 -20.37
C GLN A 485 -0.79 15.86 -19.31
N GLY A 486 -0.29 15.61 -18.10
CA GLY A 486 -0.26 16.58 -17.01
C GLY A 486 -1.52 16.59 -16.14
N GLY A 487 -2.43 15.63 -16.32
CA GLY A 487 -3.58 15.42 -15.44
C GLY A 487 -3.16 14.91 -14.07
N SER A 488 -3.83 15.38 -13.00
CA SER A 488 -3.57 14.93 -11.64
C SER A 488 -4.51 13.79 -11.26
N ILE A 489 -3.96 12.59 -11.09
CA ILE A 489 -4.70 11.37 -10.73
C ILE A 489 -3.78 10.42 -9.94
N ASN A 490 -4.31 9.72 -8.93
CA ASN A 490 -3.67 8.56 -8.33
C ASN A 490 -4.13 7.26 -9.01
N THR A 491 -4.40 6.26 -8.22
CA THR A 491 -5.16 5.06 -8.54
C THR A 491 -6.34 4.97 -7.57
N ASP A 492 -7.39 4.25 -7.95
CA ASP A 492 -8.56 4.05 -7.09
C ASP A 492 -8.18 3.42 -5.74
N PHE A 493 -7.24 2.49 -5.71
CA PHE A 493 -6.81 1.82 -4.48
C PHE A 493 -6.05 2.73 -3.50
N ILE A 494 -5.52 3.86 -3.93
CA ILE A 494 -4.98 4.91 -3.06
C ILE A 494 -6.12 5.80 -2.56
N ASP A 495 -6.95 6.31 -3.48
CA ASP A 495 -7.97 7.29 -3.14
C ASP A 495 -9.05 6.71 -2.21
N ASN A 496 -9.53 5.51 -2.52
CA ASN A 496 -10.64 4.89 -1.79
C ASN A 496 -10.21 3.84 -0.74
N SER A 497 -8.96 3.83 -0.31
CA SER A 497 -8.45 2.88 0.70
C SER A 497 -9.16 3.01 2.05
N ALA A 498 -9.70 4.18 2.39
CA ALA A 498 -10.38 4.43 3.66
C ALA A 498 -11.52 3.45 3.98
N GLY A 499 -12.26 3.00 2.96
CA GLY A 499 -13.34 2.03 3.16
C GLY A 499 -12.83 0.69 3.68
N VAL A 500 -11.78 0.14 3.08
CA VAL A 500 -11.21 -1.12 3.53
C VAL A 500 -10.46 -0.97 4.84
N ASP A 501 -9.81 0.16 5.08
CA ASP A 501 -9.07 0.46 6.29
C ASP A 501 -10.00 0.58 7.51
N CYS A 502 -11.12 1.30 7.38
CA CYS A 502 -12.16 1.35 8.39
C CYS A 502 -12.70 -0.06 8.75
N SER A 503 -12.93 -0.88 7.74
CA SER A 503 -13.36 -2.27 7.94
C SER A 503 -12.30 -3.13 8.63
N ASP A 504 -11.01 -2.89 8.38
CA ASP A 504 -9.93 -3.63 9.04
C ASP A 504 -9.81 -3.23 10.52
N HIS A 505 -9.92 -1.94 10.83
CA HIS A 505 -10.02 -1.47 12.20
C HIS A 505 -11.21 -2.09 12.94
N GLU A 506 -12.39 -2.22 12.30
CA GLU A 506 -13.56 -2.89 12.88
C GLU A 506 -13.24 -4.33 13.27
N VAL A 507 -12.66 -5.10 12.33
CA VAL A 507 -12.30 -6.51 12.57
C VAL A 507 -11.29 -6.63 13.70
N ASN A 508 -10.21 -5.85 13.68
CA ASN A 508 -9.19 -5.90 14.71
C ASN A 508 -9.71 -5.48 16.10
N LEU A 509 -10.61 -4.49 16.15
CA LEU A 509 -11.28 -4.09 17.39
C LEU A 509 -12.18 -5.20 17.94
N LYS A 510 -12.95 -5.88 17.08
CA LYS A 510 -13.79 -7.01 17.50
C LYS A 510 -12.96 -8.19 18.00
N ILE A 511 -11.84 -8.49 17.34
CA ILE A 511 -10.87 -9.49 17.82
C ILE A 511 -10.29 -9.08 19.18
N LEU A 512 -9.85 -7.83 19.34
CA LEU A 512 -9.33 -7.34 20.63
C LEU A 512 -10.36 -7.47 21.75
N LEU A 513 -11.59 -7.05 21.48
CA LEU A 513 -12.67 -7.03 22.47
C LEU A 513 -13.29 -8.40 22.75
N SER A 514 -12.95 -9.43 21.98
CA SER A 514 -13.37 -10.82 22.28
C SER A 514 -12.73 -11.34 23.57
N TYR A 515 -11.49 -10.93 23.89
CA TYR A 515 -10.81 -11.35 25.13
C TYR A 515 -11.51 -10.87 26.41
N PRO A 516 -11.85 -9.57 26.59
CA PRO A 516 -12.61 -9.14 27.74
C PRO A 516 -14.05 -9.68 27.76
N LEU A 517 -14.65 -10.05 26.61
CA LEU A 517 -15.93 -10.75 26.55
C LEU A 517 -15.81 -12.17 27.13
N GLN A 518 -14.83 -12.95 26.65
CA GLN A 518 -14.57 -14.31 27.12
C GLN A 518 -14.20 -14.36 28.61
N SER A 519 -13.53 -13.31 29.10
CA SER A 519 -13.18 -13.17 30.52
C SER A 519 -14.31 -12.57 31.37
N HIS A 520 -15.52 -12.38 30.84
CA HIS A 520 -16.68 -11.76 31.50
C HIS A 520 -16.45 -10.36 32.09
N ILE A 521 -15.40 -9.67 31.65
CA ILE A 521 -15.07 -8.29 32.01
C ILE A 521 -15.99 -7.29 31.29
N LEU A 522 -16.38 -7.66 30.07
CA LEU A 522 -17.23 -6.88 29.19
C LEU A 522 -18.46 -7.70 28.79
N THR A 523 -19.63 -7.07 28.70
CA THR A 523 -20.83 -7.69 28.13
C THR A 523 -20.99 -7.28 26.66
N TYR A 524 -21.69 -8.07 25.85
CA TYR A 524 -21.95 -7.74 24.43
C TYR A 524 -22.59 -6.36 24.27
N LYS A 525 -23.57 -6.00 25.10
CA LYS A 525 -24.22 -4.69 25.04
C LYS A 525 -23.22 -3.55 25.30
N LYS A 526 -22.35 -3.68 26.31
CA LYS A 526 -21.32 -2.67 26.59
C LYS A 526 -20.27 -2.60 25.49
N ARG A 527 -19.87 -3.76 24.91
CA ARG A 527 -18.95 -3.81 23.80
C ARG A 527 -19.52 -3.05 22.59
N ASN A 528 -20.76 -3.29 22.21
CA ASN A 528 -21.39 -2.63 21.07
C ASN A 528 -21.50 -1.11 21.30
N THR A 529 -21.86 -0.69 22.51
CA THR A 529 -21.82 0.73 22.86
C THR A 529 -20.42 1.32 22.76
N LEU A 530 -19.39 0.58 23.18
CA LEU A 530 -17.99 1.00 23.07
C LEU A 530 -17.59 1.12 21.60
N LEU A 531 -17.85 0.12 20.77
CA LEU A 531 -17.53 0.16 19.33
C LEU A 531 -18.17 1.39 18.67
N ALA A 532 -19.44 1.66 18.93
CA ALA A 532 -20.12 2.85 18.41
C ALA A 532 -19.47 4.15 18.87
N SER A 533 -18.99 4.23 20.12
CA SER A 533 -18.31 5.41 20.65
C SER A 533 -16.92 5.66 20.03
N LEU A 534 -16.29 4.63 19.47
CA LEU A 534 -14.98 4.70 18.83
C LEU A 534 -15.03 5.16 17.37
N THR A 535 -16.22 5.33 16.78
CA THR A 535 -16.40 5.64 15.36
C THR A 535 -15.53 6.81 14.87
N ASN A 536 -15.51 7.92 15.60
CA ASN A 536 -14.71 9.09 15.21
C ASN A 536 -13.22 8.84 15.35
N ALA A 537 -12.78 8.19 16.42
CA ALA A 537 -11.37 7.89 16.64
C ALA A 537 -10.82 6.93 15.55
N VAL A 538 -11.62 5.94 15.12
CA VAL A 538 -11.28 5.07 13.99
C VAL A 538 -11.24 5.88 12.68
N ALA A 539 -12.24 6.74 12.45
CA ALA A 539 -12.25 7.58 11.25
C ALA A 539 -11.01 8.50 11.18
N ASP A 540 -10.57 9.05 12.31
CA ASP A 540 -9.37 9.91 12.36
C ASP A 540 -8.09 9.12 12.02
N HIS A 541 -7.94 7.87 12.52
CA HIS A 541 -6.82 6.99 12.14
C HIS A 541 -6.81 6.70 10.65
N VAL A 542 -7.95 6.29 10.10
CA VAL A 542 -8.11 5.97 8.68
C VAL A 542 -7.81 7.17 7.78
N LEU A 543 -8.29 8.36 8.15
CA LEU A 543 -8.03 9.58 7.36
C LEU A 543 -6.56 10.02 7.46
N GLU A 544 -5.91 9.79 8.59
CA GLU A 544 -4.46 10.03 8.71
C GLU A 544 -3.68 9.13 7.76
N ASP A 545 -4.04 7.85 7.64
CA ASP A 545 -3.40 6.95 6.68
C ASP A 545 -3.59 7.40 5.23
N ASN A 546 -4.80 7.83 4.84
CA ASN A 546 -5.05 8.40 3.52
C ASN A 546 -4.23 9.69 3.29
N TYR A 547 -4.18 10.57 4.28
CA TYR A 547 -3.40 11.81 4.23
C TYR A 547 -1.92 11.53 4.02
N GLN A 548 -1.34 10.61 4.79
CA GLN A 548 0.08 10.25 4.69
C GLN A 548 0.42 9.59 3.36
N GLN A 549 -0.47 8.74 2.83
CA GLN A 549 -0.32 8.17 1.49
C GLN A 549 -0.36 9.27 0.41
N ALA A 550 -1.30 10.20 0.48
CA ALA A 550 -1.40 11.32 -0.46
C ALA A 550 -0.16 12.22 -0.42
N LEU A 551 0.39 12.47 0.78
CA LEU A 551 1.60 13.28 0.98
C LEU A 551 2.84 12.62 0.37
N VAL A 552 3.07 11.32 0.67
CA VAL A 552 4.24 10.61 0.10
C VAL A 552 4.11 10.46 -1.42
N MET A 553 2.91 10.27 -1.95
CA MET A 553 2.67 10.22 -3.39
C MET A 553 3.02 11.56 -4.05
N GLY A 554 2.58 12.69 -3.48
CA GLY A 554 2.90 14.01 -3.98
C GLY A 554 4.41 14.27 -3.99
N PHE A 555 5.07 14.03 -2.86
CA PHE A 555 6.52 14.16 -2.75
C PHE A 555 7.29 13.28 -3.75
N THR A 556 6.87 12.02 -3.90
CA THR A 556 7.54 11.06 -4.81
C THR A 556 7.36 11.48 -6.27
N THR A 557 6.15 11.94 -6.63
CA THR A 557 5.86 12.44 -7.97
C THR A 557 6.69 13.68 -8.30
N TYR A 558 6.84 14.61 -7.36
CA TYR A 558 7.65 15.82 -7.51
C TYR A 558 9.12 15.48 -7.84
N HIS A 559 9.64 14.40 -7.28
CA HIS A 559 11.02 13.95 -7.50
C HIS A 559 11.16 12.80 -8.53
N ALA A 560 10.08 12.42 -9.24
CA ALA A 560 10.06 11.23 -10.09
C ALA A 560 11.07 11.29 -11.24
N LYS A 561 11.24 12.47 -11.83
CA LYS A 561 12.19 12.71 -12.92
C LYS A 561 13.64 12.46 -12.49
N GLN A 562 14.04 13.01 -11.33
CA GLN A 562 15.40 12.85 -10.81
C GLN A 562 15.68 11.40 -10.38
N ASN A 563 14.65 10.67 -9.98
CA ASN A 563 14.78 9.33 -9.42
C ASN A 563 14.49 8.19 -10.42
N ILE A 564 14.30 8.47 -11.71
CA ILE A 564 13.88 7.44 -12.68
C ILE A 564 14.89 6.26 -12.77
N GLY A 565 16.20 6.54 -12.69
CA GLY A 565 17.21 5.48 -12.66
C GLY A 565 17.11 4.61 -11.40
N LEU A 566 16.85 5.22 -10.24
CA LEU A 566 16.61 4.51 -8.99
C LEU A 566 15.31 3.68 -9.06
N HIS A 567 14.26 4.23 -9.66
CA HIS A 567 13.00 3.51 -9.84
C HIS A 567 13.16 2.29 -10.75
N LEU A 568 13.98 2.38 -11.81
CA LEU A 568 14.30 1.23 -12.67
C LEU A 568 14.92 0.08 -11.87
N GLU A 569 15.95 0.36 -11.09
CA GLU A 569 16.61 -0.66 -10.27
C GLU A 569 15.67 -1.19 -9.17
N TYR A 570 14.83 -0.33 -8.60
CA TYR A 570 13.87 -0.75 -7.58
C TYR A 570 12.75 -1.64 -8.14
N ILE A 571 12.29 -1.42 -9.37
CA ILE A 571 11.33 -2.32 -10.02
C ILE A 571 11.93 -3.72 -10.13
N LYS A 572 13.19 -3.84 -10.56
CA LYS A 572 13.89 -5.14 -10.64
C LYS A 572 13.99 -5.84 -9.28
N GLU A 573 14.29 -5.10 -8.23
CA GLU A 573 14.30 -5.62 -6.85
C GLU A 573 12.94 -6.18 -6.45
N LEU A 574 11.86 -5.43 -6.72
CA LEU A 574 10.50 -5.87 -6.40
C LEU A 574 10.04 -7.07 -7.26
N GLU A 575 10.51 -7.18 -8.50
CA GLU A 575 10.28 -8.37 -9.34
C GLU A 575 10.98 -9.61 -8.75
N ALA A 576 12.20 -9.44 -8.27
CA ALA A 576 12.99 -10.55 -7.72
C ALA A 576 12.48 -11.02 -6.33
N HIS A 577 12.02 -10.09 -5.48
CA HIS A 577 11.80 -10.37 -4.06
C HIS A 577 10.38 -10.12 -3.55
N ALA A 578 9.53 -9.41 -4.30
CA ALA A 578 8.18 -9.03 -3.87
C ALA A 578 7.07 -9.56 -4.79
N SER A 579 7.38 -10.49 -5.67
CA SER A 579 6.44 -11.05 -6.66
C SER A 579 5.76 -9.98 -7.53
N LEU A 580 6.39 -8.83 -7.72
CA LEU A 580 5.92 -7.83 -8.67
C LEU A 580 5.98 -8.43 -10.08
N ASN A 581 4.89 -8.33 -10.82
CA ASN A 581 4.90 -8.64 -12.25
C ASN A 581 4.60 -7.35 -13.02
N ARG A 582 5.61 -6.83 -13.67
CA ARG A 582 5.58 -5.55 -14.38
C ARG A 582 4.50 -5.49 -15.47
N VAL A 583 4.29 -6.60 -16.20
CA VAL A 583 3.26 -6.68 -17.25
C VAL A 583 1.86 -6.66 -16.66
N VAL A 584 1.64 -7.42 -15.59
CA VAL A 584 0.36 -7.49 -14.87
C VAL A 584 0.00 -6.14 -14.24
N GLU A 585 1.01 -5.38 -13.76
CA GLU A 585 0.82 -4.07 -13.12
C GLU A 585 0.93 -2.88 -14.07
N TYR A 586 1.08 -3.14 -15.37
CA TYR A 586 1.22 -2.12 -16.42
C TYR A 586 2.37 -1.13 -16.16
N LEU A 587 3.47 -1.60 -15.58
CA LEU A 587 4.69 -0.81 -15.43
C LEU A 587 5.53 -0.88 -16.72
N PRO A 588 6.25 0.20 -17.07
CA PRO A 588 7.07 0.24 -18.27
C PRO A 588 8.25 -0.74 -18.19
N ASP A 589 8.65 -1.27 -19.33
CA ASP A 589 9.86 -2.07 -19.45
C ASP A 589 11.14 -1.20 -19.36
N ASP A 590 12.31 -1.84 -19.32
CA ASP A 590 13.60 -1.15 -19.14
C ASP A 590 13.86 -0.16 -20.27
N LYS A 591 13.49 -0.52 -21.52
CA LYS A 591 13.67 0.35 -22.67
C LYS A 591 12.82 1.61 -22.56
N ALA A 592 11.53 1.46 -22.26
CA ALA A 592 10.62 2.58 -22.06
C ALA A 592 11.07 3.50 -20.92
N LEU A 593 11.64 2.95 -19.84
CA LEU A 593 12.19 3.74 -18.73
C LEU A 593 13.44 4.52 -19.14
N LEU A 594 14.34 3.91 -19.91
CA LEU A 594 15.52 4.58 -20.45
C LEU A 594 15.15 5.69 -21.45
N ASP A 595 14.15 5.45 -22.30
CA ASP A 595 13.62 6.47 -23.22
C ASP A 595 12.98 7.64 -22.45
N ARG A 596 12.20 7.37 -21.40
CA ARG A 596 11.68 8.43 -20.51
C ARG A 596 12.79 9.21 -19.82
N LYS A 597 13.86 8.54 -19.35
CA LYS A 597 15.03 9.18 -18.76
C LYS A 597 15.68 10.13 -19.74
N ALA A 598 15.92 9.70 -20.98
CA ALA A 598 16.51 10.52 -22.04
C ALA A 598 15.66 11.75 -22.37
N ASN A 599 14.32 11.61 -22.31
CA ASN A 599 13.36 12.68 -22.55
C ASN A 599 13.09 13.55 -21.28
N GLY A 600 13.80 13.30 -20.19
CA GLY A 600 13.65 14.05 -18.96
C GLY A 600 12.29 13.85 -18.28
N GLN A 601 11.68 12.68 -18.43
CA GLN A 601 10.43 12.27 -17.81
C GLN A 601 10.68 11.28 -16.67
N GLY A 602 9.75 11.16 -15.73
CA GLY A 602 9.76 10.17 -14.65
C GLY A 602 8.66 9.14 -14.81
N LEU A 603 8.47 8.29 -13.78
CA LEU A 603 7.26 7.51 -13.65
C LEU A 603 6.07 8.43 -13.37
N THR A 604 4.92 8.07 -13.91
CA THR A 604 3.65 8.75 -13.61
C THR A 604 3.16 8.40 -12.21
N ARG A 605 2.27 9.23 -11.68
CA ARG A 605 1.71 9.02 -10.34
C ARG A 605 0.96 7.68 -10.20
N PRO A 606 0.16 7.20 -11.16
CA PRO A 606 -0.43 5.86 -11.11
C PRO A 606 0.60 4.71 -11.08
N GLU A 607 1.72 4.85 -11.77
CA GLU A 607 2.83 3.87 -11.72
C GLU A 607 3.53 3.89 -10.36
N LEU A 608 3.78 5.08 -9.81
CA LEU A 608 4.34 5.25 -8.47
C LEU A 608 3.42 4.72 -7.37
N ALA A 609 2.11 4.79 -7.55
CA ALA A 609 1.13 4.21 -6.61
C ALA A 609 1.27 2.68 -6.51
N VAL A 610 1.52 2.01 -7.63
CA VAL A 610 1.84 0.57 -7.63
C VAL A 610 3.12 0.31 -6.82
N LEU A 611 4.19 1.07 -7.09
CA LEU A 611 5.45 0.91 -6.36
C LEU A 611 5.28 1.19 -4.86
N LEU A 612 4.47 2.17 -4.47
CA LEU A 612 4.16 2.45 -3.06
C LEU A 612 3.54 1.23 -2.37
N SER A 613 2.54 0.62 -3.00
CA SER A 613 1.88 -0.57 -2.45
C SER A 613 2.84 -1.75 -2.33
N TYR A 614 3.63 -2.04 -3.38
CA TYR A 614 4.61 -3.12 -3.35
C TYR A 614 5.74 -2.86 -2.34
N SER A 615 6.15 -1.60 -2.13
CA SER A 615 7.11 -1.24 -1.08
C SER A 615 6.60 -1.60 0.31
N LYS A 616 5.34 -1.30 0.60
CA LYS A 616 4.70 -1.66 1.89
C LYS A 616 4.55 -3.17 2.04
N ILE A 617 4.11 -3.87 1.00
CA ILE A 617 3.97 -5.33 0.99
C ILE A 617 5.32 -6.01 1.24
N TYR A 618 6.36 -5.62 0.50
CA TYR A 618 7.71 -6.14 0.62
C TYR A 618 8.28 -5.95 2.03
N LEU A 619 8.20 -4.72 2.54
CA LEU A 619 8.70 -4.39 3.87
C LEU A 619 7.93 -5.12 4.97
N LYS A 620 6.60 -5.20 4.88
CA LYS A 620 5.76 -5.95 5.82
C LYS A 620 6.12 -7.42 5.86
N GLN A 621 6.30 -8.07 4.70
CA GLN A 621 6.71 -9.47 4.62
C GLN A 621 8.09 -9.69 5.25
N ALA A 622 9.07 -8.83 4.96
CA ALA A 622 10.41 -8.94 5.53
C ALA A 622 10.40 -8.76 7.06
N ILE A 623 9.58 -7.85 7.58
CA ILE A 623 9.42 -7.67 9.04
C ILE A 623 8.80 -8.94 9.66
N LEU A 624 7.77 -9.52 9.07
CA LEU A 624 7.12 -10.74 9.57
C LEU A 624 8.04 -11.98 9.54
N GLN A 625 8.95 -12.04 8.58
CA GLN A 625 9.96 -13.11 8.49
C GLN A 625 11.13 -12.92 9.47
N SER A 626 11.25 -11.75 10.08
CA SER A 626 12.29 -11.44 11.06
C SER A 626 11.79 -11.60 12.50
N THR A 627 12.69 -11.40 13.48
CA THR A 627 12.37 -11.35 14.91
C THR A 627 11.97 -9.96 15.41
N LEU A 628 11.81 -8.97 14.53
CA LEU A 628 11.50 -7.59 14.91
C LEU A 628 10.19 -7.46 15.70
N THR A 629 9.15 -8.21 15.33
CA THR A 629 7.85 -8.16 15.99
C THR A 629 7.88 -8.69 17.43
N GLU A 630 8.92 -9.44 17.79
CA GLU A 630 9.19 -10.01 19.10
C GLU A 630 10.13 -9.14 19.96
N ASP A 631 10.80 -8.16 19.33
CA ASP A 631 11.66 -7.21 20.05
C ASP A 631 10.85 -6.42 21.09
N PRO A 632 11.32 -6.30 22.34
CA PRO A 632 10.59 -5.60 23.42
C PRO A 632 10.24 -4.14 23.11
N TYR A 633 11.01 -3.49 22.24
CA TYR A 633 10.69 -2.14 21.79
C TYR A 633 9.50 -2.14 20.84
N PHE A 634 9.52 -3.00 19.82
CA PHE A 634 8.49 -3.05 18.79
C PHE A 634 7.22 -3.76 19.23
N SER A 635 7.28 -4.70 20.17
CA SER A 635 6.09 -5.37 20.71
C SER A 635 5.02 -4.41 21.25
N LYS A 636 5.44 -3.22 21.72
CA LYS A 636 4.55 -2.15 22.18
C LYS A 636 3.82 -1.44 21.04
N TRP A 637 4.27 -1.61 19.80
CA TRP A 637 3.69 -0.93 18.63
C TRP A 637 2.33 -1.48 18.22
N VAL A 638 1.96 -2.64 18.69
CA VAL A 638 0.59 -3.16 18.52
C VAL A 638 -0.47 -2.13 18.97
N ARG A 639 -0.15 -1.32 20.00
CA ARG A 639 -1.03 -0.27 20.52
C ARG A 639 -1.37 0.80 19.50
N ARG A 640 -0.47 1.04 18.52
CA ARG A 640 -0.68 2.03 17.46
C ARG A 640 -1.75 1.63 16.44
N GLY A 641 -2.09 0.36 16.35
CA GLY A 641 -3.19 -0.14 15.54
C GLY A 641 -4.57 0.10 16.13
N PHE A 642 -4.66 0.71 17.33
CA PHE A 642 -5.91 0.91 18.06
C PHE A 642 -6.06 2.36 18.55
N PRO A 643 -7.30 2.87 18.66
CA PRO A 643 -7.56 4.16 19.30
C PRO A 643 -6.95 4.23 20.69
N GLU A 644 -6.24 5.32 21.00
CA GLU A 644 -5.47 5.51 22.24
C GLU A 644 -6.35 5.37 23.50
N VAL A 645 -7.62 5.72 23.41
CA VAL A 645 -8.59 5.59 24.51
C VAL A 645 -8.73 4.15 25.03
N LEU A 646 -8.45 3.14 24.21
CA LEU A 646 -8.51 1.74 24.60
C LEU A 646 -7.32 1.28 25.43
N ASP A 647 -6.18 1.97 25.35
CA ASP A 647 -4.95 1.54 26.03
C ASP A 647 -5.12 1.48 27.53
N LYS A 648 -5.82 2.44 28.13
CA LYS A 648 -6.08 2.52 29.57
C LYS A 648 -6.85 1.31 30.13
N HIS A 649 -7.83 0.80 29.40
CA HIS A 649 -8.73 -0.26 29.90
C HIS A 649 -8.43 -1.63 29.31
N TYR A 650 -7.94 -1.67 28.07
CA TYR A 650 -7.79 -2.90 27.30
C TYR A 650 -6.34 -3.13 26.81
N GLY A 651 -5.39 -2.25 27.10
CA GLY A 651 -3.99 -2.34 26.65
C GLY A 651 -3.31 -3.67 26.97
N ARG A 652 -3.67 -4.31 28.12
CA ARG A 652 -3.17 -5.64 28.50
C ARG A 652 -3.60 -6.77 27.55
N PHE A 653 -4.67 -6.59 26.76
CA PHE A 653 -5.14 -7.57 25.80
C PHE A 653 -4.52 -7.36 24.42
N MET A 654 -3.96 -6.19 24.14
CA MET A 654 -3.39 -5.87 22.82
C MET A 654 -2.20 -6.79 22.48
N SER A 655 -1.36 -7.12 23.47
CA SER A 655 -0.26 -8.07 23.27
C SER A 655 -0.72 -9.52 23.04
N LYS A 656 -1.97 -9.84 23.42
CA LYS A 656 -2.59 -11.15 23.18
C LYS A 656 -3.34 -11.22 21.83
N HIS A 657 -3.45 -10.10 21.14
CA HIS A 657 -4.15 -10.05 19.86
C HIS A 657 -3.52 -11.04 18.87
N ARG A 658 -4.34 -11.90 18.25
CA ARG A 658 -3.85 -12.99 17.37
C ARG A 658 -3.03 -12.47 16.18
N LEU A 659 -3.33 -11.26 15.72
CA LEU A 659 -2.60 -10.61 14.64
C LEU A 659 -1.63 -9.53 15.16
N HIS A 660 -1.14 -9.63 16.38
CA HIS A 660 -0.24 -8.61 16.94
C HIS A 660 1.03 -8.42 16.09
N ARG A 661 1.60 -9.49 15.52
CA ARG A 661 2.77 -9.43 14.65
C ARG A 661 2.46 -8.70 13.34
N GLU A 662 1.33 -9.02 12.73
CA GLU A 662 0.86 -8.41 11.48
C GLU A 662 0.53 -6.92 11.69
N ILE A 663 -0.09 -6.56 12.82
CA ILE A 663 -0.36 -5.15 13.20
C ILE A 663 0.96 -4.39 13.34
N ILE A 664 1.93 -4.92 14.09
CA ILE A 664 3.25 -4.28 14.27
C ILE A 664 3.94 -4.10 12.92
N ALA A 665 3.97 -5.13 12.07
CA ALA A 665 4.61 -5.07 10.77
C ALA A 665 3.93 -4.05 9.83
N THR A 666 2.61 -3.95 9.88
CA THR A 666 1.83 -2.96 9.12
C THR A 666 2.13 -1.54 9.59
N GLN A 667 2.11 -1.29 10.90
CA GLN A 667 2.42 0.03 11.46
C GLN A 667 3.85 0.47 11.12
N LEU A 668 4.83 -0.43 11.22
CA LEU A 668 6.22 -0.17 10.86
C LEU A 668 6.37 0.13 9.36
N SER A 669 5.80 -0.70 8.49
CA SER A 669 5.91 -0.52 7.05
C SER A 669 5.25 0.79 6.60
N ASN A 670 4.05 1.11 7.10
CA ASN A 670 3.37 2.38 6.82
C ASN A 670 4.22 3.57 7.27
N MET A 671 4.71 3.57 8.50
CA MET A 671 5.52 4.67 9.03
C MET A 671 6.79 4.89 8.21
N ILE A 672 7.54 3.82 7.91
CA ILE A 672 8.82 3.94 7.18
C ILE A 672 8.56 4.46 5.76
N VAL A 673 7.64 3.84 5.04
CA VAL A 673 7.36 4.21 3.63
C VAL A 673 6.75 5.60 3.54
N ASN A 674 5.81 5.96 4.41
CA ASN A 674 5.15 7.27 4.37
C ASN A 674 6.11 8.41 4.77
N LEU A 675 6.95 8.22 5.79
CA LEU A 675 7.89 9.25 6.24
C LEU A 675 9.15 9.32 5.37
N ALA A 676 9.80 8.19 5.10
CA ALA A 676 11.11 8.17 4.45
C ALA A 676 11.04 8.02 2.91
N GLY A 677 9.92 7.54 2.36
CA GLY A 677 9.70 7.33 0.93
C GLY A 677 9.82 5.86 0.51
N LEU A 678 9.29 5.56 -0.66
CA LEU A 678 9.14 4.18 -1.15
C LEU A 678 10.48 3.46 -1.43
N THR A 679 11.52 4.17 -1.84
CA THR A 679 12.85 3.58 -2.15
C THR A 679 13.84 3.60 -0.99
N PHE A 680 13.43 4.08 0.18
CA PHE A 680 14.35 4.33 1.31
C PHE A 680 15.07 3.06 1.77
N VAL A 681 14.34 1.99 2.01
CA VAL A 681 14.93 0.71 2.47
C VAL A 681 15.84 0.13 1.39
N PHE A 682 15.39 0.09 0.15
CA PHE A 682 16.16 -0.39 -0.99
C PHE A 682 17.50 0.37 -1.15
N ARG A 683 17.47 1.71 -1.08
CA ARG A 683 18.71 2.51 -1.14
C ARG A 683 19.69 2.13 -0.06
N LEU A 684 19.25 1.97 1.17
CA LEU A 684 20.11 1.58 2.28
C LEU A 684 20.64 0.15 2.14
N GLN A 685 19.83 -0.80 1.61
CA GLN A 685 20.33 -2.13 1.27
C GLN A 685 21.43 -2.06 0.21
N MET A 686 21.22 -1.31 -0.86
CA MET A 686 22.24 -1.12 -1.91
C MET A 686 23.52 -0.46 -1.37
N GLU A 687 23.40 0.51 -0.48
CA GLU A 687 24.52 1.28 0.06
C GLU A 687 25.30 0.54 1.13
N THR A 688 24.68 -0.37 1.88
CA THR A 688 25.28 -0.95 3.08
C THR A 688 25.32 -2.48 3.09
N GLY A 689 24.55 -3.13 2.24
CA GLY A 689 24.35 -4.59 2.29
C GLY A 689 23.58 -5.06 3.53
N ALA A 690 23.02 -4.15 4.33
CA ALA A 690 22.34 -4.49 5.58
C ALA A 690 21.01 -5.19 5.34
N PRO A 691 20.63 -6.16 6.19
CA PRO A 691 19.32 -6.78 6.14
C PRO A 691 18.23 -5.78 6.54
N ILE A 692 17.02 -5.99 6.06
CA ILE A 692 15.87 -5.09 6.32
C ILE A 692 15.62 -4.91 7.82
N SER A 693 15.78 -5.97 8.62
CA SER A 693 15.62 -5.90 10.08
C SER A 693 16.55 -4.85 10.72
N ASP A 694 17.79 -4.80 10.29
CA ASP A 694 18.77 -3.86 10.81
C ASP A 694 18.47 -2.43 10.34
N ILE A 695 18.01 -2.27 9.09
CA ILE A 695 17.56 -0.98 8.57
C ILE A 695 16.36 -0.45 9.37
N VAL A 696 15.40 -1.29 9.73
CA VAL A 696 14.23 -0.90 10.54
C VAL A 696 14.66 -0.46 11.94
N ARG A 697 15.59 -1.16 12.57
CA ARG A 697 16.16 -0.77 13.89
C ARG A 697 16.87 0.57 13.81
N ALA A 698 17.80 0.71 12.85
CA ALA A 698 18.56 1.93 12.63
C ALA A 698 17.69 3.14 12.28
N TYR A 699 16.70 2.93 11.40
CA TYR A 699 15.68 3.93 11.07
C TYR A 699 14.95 4.41 12.32
N THR A 700 14.52 3.48 13.17
CA THR A 700 13.77 3.79 14.38
C THR A 700 14.60 4.65 15.33
N MET A 701 15.86 4.28 15.57
CA MET A 701 16.77 5.08 16.37
C MET A 701 16.92 6.49 15.79
N ALA A 702 17.25 6.62 14.52
CA ALA A 702 17.44 7.91 13.85
C ALA A 702 16.16 8.77 13.86
N ALA A 703 15.01 8.20 13.55
CA ALA A 703 13.73 8.91 13.49
C ALA A 703 13.35 9.54 14.84
N TYR A 704 13.57 8.83 15.94
CA TYR A 704 13.21 9.33 17.28
C TYR A 704 14.29 10.22 17.90
N ILE A 705 15.57 9.99 17.60
CA ILE A 705 16.67 10.85 18.05
C ILE A 705 16.57 12.24 17.41
N PHE A 706 16.31 12.29 16.11
CA PHE A 706 16.11 13.55 15.38
C PHE A 706 14.70 14.12 15.50
N ASP A 707 13.76 13.40 16.14
CA ASP A 707 12.37 13.83 16.33
C ASP A 707 11.63 14.09 15.01
N MET A 708 11.84 13.20 14.04
CA MET A 708 11.29 13.33 12.68
C MET A 708 9.76 13.45 12.63
N PRO A 709 8.97 12.70 13.44
CA PRO A 709 7.52 12.86 13.45
C PRO A 709 7.07 14.28 13.80
N ALA A 710 7.73 14.93 14.76
CA ALA A 710 7.40 16.29 15.15
C ALA A 710 7.77 17.31 14.06
N LEU A 711 8.90 17.12 13.38
CA LEU A 711 9.31 17.95 12.25
C LEU A 711 8.35 17.82 11.07
N GLN A 712 7.95 16.59 10.72
CA GLN A 712 6.94 16.37 9.68
C GLN A 712 5.61 17.03 10.04
N LYS A 713 5.15 16.89 11.28
CA LYS A 713 3.91 17.52 11.76
C LYS A 713 3.98 19.04 11.65
N ALA A 714 5.13 19.64 11.96
CA ALA A 714 5.31 21.09 11.83
C ALA A 714 5.22 21.56 10.35
N ILE A 715 5.79 20.76 9.42
CA ILE A 715 5.71 21.04 7.98
C ILE A 715 4.27 20.87 7.47
N THR A 716 3.58 19.79 7.85
CA THR A 716 2.22 19.51 7.38
C THR A 716 1.16 20.46 7.97
N ALA A 717 1.44 21.09 9.10
CA ALA A 717 0.60 22.17 9.65
C ALA A 717 0.57 23.44 8.75
N LEU A 718 1.42 23.49 7.74
CA LEU A 718 1.45 24.56 6.73
C LEU A 718 0.59 24.25 5.49
N ASP A 719 -0.14 23.13 5.44
CA ASP A 719 -1.03 22.80 4.33
C ASP A 719 -2.00 23.95 4.00
N GLY A 720 -2.04 24.35 2.74
CA GLY A 720 -2.87 25.47 2.26
C GLY A 720 -2.44 26.85 2.74
N LYS A 721 -1.29 26.97 3.39
CA LYS A 721 -0.69 28.25 3.80
C LYS A 721 0.55 28.59 2.99
N VAL A 722 1.25 27.57 2.50
CA VAL A 722 2.48 27.69 1.70
C VAL A 722 2.39 26.82 0.47
N SER A 723 3.23 27.08 -0.54
CA SER A 723 3.30 26.23 -1.73
C SER A 723 3.72 24.80 -1.39
N CYS A 724 3.21 23.80 -2.13
CA CYS A 724 3.69 22.42 -1.97
C CYS A 724 5.17 22.27 -2.34
N HIS A 725 5.71 23.15 -3.20
CA HIS A 725 7.14 23.21 -3.51
C HIS A 725 7.98 23.42 -2.23
N ASP A 726 7.66 24.46 -1.45
CA ASP A 726 8.37 24.74 -0.21
C ASP A 726 8.20 23.63 0.83
N GLN A 727 7.01 23.03 0.92
CA GLN A 727 6.79 21.87 1.79
C GLN A 727 7.64 20.67 1.38
N TYR A 728 7.73 20.38 0.08
CA TYR A 728 8.51 19.24 -0.42
C TYR A 728 10.01 19.48 -0.25
N GLU A 729 10.48 20.71 -0.34
CA GLU A 729 11.86 21.07 -0.01
C GLU A 729 12.17 20.82 1.47
N MET A 730 11.30 21.27 2.38
CA MET A 730 11.45 20.98 3.81
C MET A 730 11.42 19.47 4.12
N LEU A 731 10.50 18.74 3.49
CA LEU A 731 10.43 17.27 3.61
C LEU A 731 11.68 16.60 3.06
N PHE A 732 12.24 17.08 1.95
CA PHE A 732 13.50 16.56 1.41
C PHE A 732 14.63 16.69 2.42
N HIS A 733 14.76 17.80 3.12
CA HIS A 733 15.82 18.01 4.11
C HIS A 733 15.72 17.06 5.30
N ILE A 734 14.50 16.86 5.85
CA ILE A 734 14.34 15.93 6.97
C ILE A 734 14.53 14.46 6.54
N ARG A 735 14.10 14.09 5.34
CA ARG A 735 14.30 12.74 4.79
C ARG A 735 15.78 12.45 4.51
N TYR A 736 16.50 13.44 4.01
CA TYR A 736 17.94 13.34 3.79
C TYR A 736 18.70 13.16 5.12
N LEU A 737 18.36 13.94 6.14
CA LEU A 737 18.93 13.77 7.49
C LEU A 737 18.61 12.37 8.06
N LEU A 738 17.37 11.92 7.91
CA LEU A 738 16.94 10.58 8.34
C LEU A 738 17.73 9.47 7.65
N HIS A 739 17.94 9.59 6.33
CA HIS A 739 18.73 8.64 5.55
C HIS A 739 20.17 8.54 6.09
N LEU A 740 20.80 9.68 6.30
CA LEU A 740 22.17 9.73 6.81
C LEU A 740 22.30 9.19 8.24
N GLY A 741 21.35 9.56 9.11
CA GLY A 741 21.31 9.06 10.48
C GLY A 741 21.08 7.56 10.56
N THR A 742 20.20 7.03 9.72
CA THR A 742 19.97 5.57 9.62
C THR A 742 21.25 4.86 9.18
N ARG A 743 21.91 5.38 8.15
CA ARG A 743 23.18 4.84 7.65
C ARG A 743 24.29 4.88 8.72
N TRP A 744 24.33 5.94 9.53
CA TRP A 744 25.27 6.05 10.65
C TRP A 744 25.06 4.93 11.68
N PHE A 745 23.80 4.67 12.08
CA PHE A 745 23.49 3.59 13.02
C PHE A 745 23.79 2.21 12.45
N LEU A 746 23.55 1.98 11.15
CA LEU A 746 23.89 0.72 10.47
C LEU A 746 25.38 0.38 10.55
N ARG A 747 26.24 1.38 10.64
CA ARG A 747 27.70 1.21 10.72
C ARG A 747 28.24 1.28 12.15
N SER A 748 27.40 1.52 13.13
CA SER A 748 27.79 1.65 14.52
C SER A 748 27.55 0.37 15.31
N SER A 749 28.30 0.21 16.42
CA SER A 749 28.06 -0.88 17.37
C SER A 749 26.72 -0.79 18.11
N TYR A 750 26.07 0.37 18.07
CA TYR A 750 24.78 0.63 18.72
C TYR A 750 23.62 -0.13 18.10
N LEU A 751 23.77 -0.61 16.87
CA LEU A 751 22.72 -1.37 16.16
C LEU A 751 22.26 -2.61 16.93
N LYS A 752 23.15 -3.26 17.67
CA LYS A 752 22.85 -4.47 18.46
C LYS A 752 22.35 -4.17 19.88
N MET A 753 22.35 -2.92 20.30
CA MET A 753 21.92 -2.51 21.63
C MET A 753 20.39 -2.37 21.72
N ASP A 754 19.87 -2.27 22.93
CA ASP A 754 18.46 -1.95 23.16
C ASP A 754 18.10 -0.59 22.53
N ILE A 755 17.05 -0.57 21.72
CA ILE A 755 16.63 0.62 20.94
C ILE A 755 16.27 1.78 21.85
N LEU A 756 15.52 1.49 22.93
CA LEU A 756 15.09 2.53 23.87
C LEU A 756 16.27 3.13 24.62
N HIS A 757 17.24 2.30 25.00
CA HIS A 757 18.46 2.75 25.64
C HIS A 757 19.22 3.74 24.74
N VAL A 758 19.45 3.37 23.49
CA VAL A 758 20.15 4.24 22.52
C VAL A 758 19.38 5.53 22.28
N ILE A 759 18.07 5.47 22.05
CA ILE A 759 17.24 6.66 21.86
C ILE A 759 17.34 7.58 23.10
N THR A 760 17.24 7.04 24.29
CA THR A 760 17.30 7.82 25.54
C THR A 760 18.66 8.50 25.70
N GLN A 761 19.73 7.79 25.38
CA GLN A 761 21.10 8.29 25.49
C GLN A 761 21.41 9.40 24.50
N TYR A 762 20.92 9.29 23.26
CA TYR A 762 21.30 10.20 22.16
C TYR A 762 20.31 11.37 21.97
N ARG A 763 19.02 11.20 22.27
CA ARG A 763 17.99 12.18 21.92
C ARG A 763 18.20 13.54 22.57
N ALA A 764 18.35 13.60 23.87
CA ALA A 764 18.49 14.87 24.58
C ALA A 764 19.78 15.64 24.19
N PRO A 765 20.98 15.00 24.12
CA PRO A 765 22.17 15.69 23.64
C PRO A 765 22.06 16.16 22.18
N THR A 766 21.45 15.34 21.29
CA THR A 766 21.26 15.75 19.88
C THR A 766 20.32 16.95 19.76
N GLN A 767 19.27 17.00 20.55
CA GLN A 767 18.35 18.16 20.58
C GLN A 767 19.02 19.41 21.15
N GLN A 768 19.88 19.28 22.16
CA GLN A 768 20.69 20.37 22.68
C GLN A 768 21.63 20.90 21.59
N LEU A 769 22.32 20.03 20.87
CA LEU A 769 23.17 20.42 19.75
C LEU A 769 22.41 21.13 18.64
N ALA A 770 21.15 20.74 18.36
CA ALA A 770 20.33 21.40 17.35
C ALA A 770 20.14 22.91 17.61
N THR A 771 20.20 23.35 18.85
CA THR A 771 20.13 24.78 19.21
C THR A 771 21.49 25.49 19.09
N MET A 772 22.58 24.74 19.22
CA MET A 772 23.93 25.29 19.23
C MET A 772 24.62 25.33 17.86
N ILE A 773 24.32 24.33 17.02
CA ILE A 773 24.96 24.16 15.70
C ILE A 773 24.89 25.42 14.82
N PRO A 774 23.76 26.16 14.73
CA PRO A 774 23.71 27.38 13.94
C PRO A 774 24.74 28.45 14.33
N ASP A 775 25.09 28.49 15.60
CA ASP A 775 26.07 29.46 16.11
C ASP A 775 27.52 28.97 15.97
N LEU A 776 27.71 27.65 15.85
CA LEU A 776 29.02 27.01 15.65
C LEU A 776 29.47 26.97 14.19
N MET A 777 28.56 27.29 13.25
CA MET A 777 28.87 27.35 11.81
C MET A 777 29.54 28.68 11.47
N SER A 778 30.38 28.65 10.44
CA SER A 778 31.11 29.81 9.93
C SER A 778 31.08 29.85 8.40
N GLY A 779 31.56 30.91 7.80
CA GLY A 779 31.74 31.07 6.37
C GLY A 779 30.45 30.85 5.56
N ASP A 780 30.57 30.19 4.42
CA ASP A 780 29.44 29.97 3.49
C ASP A 780 28.41 28.97 4.02
N THR A 781 28.82 28.03 4.87
CA THR A 781 27.89 27.08 5.53
C THR A 781 26.92 27.84 6.44
N LYS A 782 27.39 28.83 7.19
CA LYS A 782 26.53 29.68 8.04
C LYS A 782 25.58 30.51 7.21
N LYS A 783 26.07 31.13 6.13
CA LYS A 783 25.23 31.91 5.21
C LYS A 783 24.10 31.03 4.60
N TYR A 784 24.44 29.85 4.09
CA TYR A 784 23.47 28.92 3.52
C TYR A 784 22.40 28.49 4.55
N LEU A 785 22.83 28.17 5.77
CA LEU A 785 21.91 27.85 6.86
C LEU A 785 20.97 29.03 7.16
N GLN A 786 21.52 30.24 7.28
CA GLN A 786 20.73 31.47 7.53
C GLN A 786 19.70 31.69 6.41
N THR A 787 20.09 31.57 5.15
CA THR A 787 19.19 31.68 4.00
C THR A 787 18.03 30.68 4.09
N LEU A 788 18.30 29.40 4.46
CA LEU A 788 17.24 28.41 4.61
C LEU A 788 16.33 28.74 5.81
N VAL A 789 16.87 29.15 6.93
CA VAL A 789 16.10 29.52 8.12
C VAL A 789 15.20 30.72 7.82
N GLU A 790 15.72 31.75 7.18
CA GLU A 790 14.97 32.92 6.76
C GLU A 790 13.86 32.51 5.78
N LYS A 791 14.17 31.71 4.74
CA LYS A 791 13.20 31.20 3.79
C LYS A 791 12.05 30.47 4.49
N PHE A 792 12.37 29.50 5.34
CA PHE A 792 11.35 28.67 5.99
C PHE A 792 10.54 29.44 7.04
N THR A 793 11.16 30.43 7.70
CA THR A 793 10.46 31.30 8.66
C THR A 793 9.49 32.25 7.92
N THR A 794 9.92 32.79 6.78
CA THR A 794 9.11 33.71 5.94
C THR A 794 7.85 33.02 5.44
N VAL A 795 7.94 31.72 5.08
CA VAL A 795 6.76 30.93 4.67
C VAL A 795 5.94 30.44 5.87
N GLY A 796 6.25 30.82 7.10
CA GLY A 796 5.43 30.57 8.28
C GLY A 796 5.79 29.36 9.14
N LEU A 797 6.94 28.70 8.89
CA LEU A 797 7.43 27.67 9.79
C LEU A 797 7.96 28.30 11.09
N GLY A 798 7.63 27.72 12.24
CA GLY A 798 8.14 28.21 13.53
C GLY A 798 9.68 28.21 13.57
N VAL A 799 10.28 29.27 14.12
CA VAL A 799 11.75 29.49 14.12
C VAL A 799 12.56 28.28 14.62
N VAL A 800 12.09 27.58 15.64
CA VAL A 800 12.77 26.38 16.16
C VAL A 800 12.81 25.25 15.12
N ALA A 801 11.69 24.97 14.46
CA ALA A 801 11.64 23.98 13.39
C ALA A 801 12.45 24.42 12.17
N ALA A 802 12.39 25.71 11.79
CA ALA A 802 13.15 26.26 10.69
C ALA A 802 14.68 26.14 10.91
N ARG A 803 15.16 26.43 12.12
CA ARG A 803 16.58 26.22 12.48
C ARG A 803 16.99 24.75 12.40
N ARG A 804 16.17 23.84 12.92
CA ARG A 804 16.45 22.39 12.89
C ARG A 804 16.47 21.84 11.45
N ILE A 805 15.50 22.22 10.63
CA ILE A 805 15.41 21.79 9.23
C ILE A 805 16.52 22.45 8.40
N GLY A 806 16.77 23.75 8.54
CA GLY A 806 17.84 24.45 7.82
C GLY A 806 19.23 23.90 8.14
N ALA A 807 19.45 23.46 9.38
CA ALA A 807 20.72 22.87 9.82
C ALA A 807 20.91 21.40 9.40
N TYR A 808 20.07 20.80 8.58
CA TYR A 808 20.03 19.36 8.31
C TYR A 808 21.39 18.75 7.95
N ARG A 809 22.23 19.44 7.17
CA ARG A 809 23.58 18.97 6.78
C ARG A 809 24.51 18.88 7.98
N ALA A 810 24.43 19.83 8.89
CA ALA A 810 25.24 19.87 10.09
C ALA A 810 24.70 18.98 11.21
N MET A 811 23.36 18.81 11.27
CA MET A 811 22.70 17.96 12.25
C MET A 811 23.07 16.47 12.16
N TYR A 812 23.43 15.98 10.97
CA TYR A 812 23.99 14.63 10.85
C TYR A 812 25.24 14.45 11.72
N ASN A 813 26.13 15.46 11.75
CA ASN A 813 27.37 15.43 12.55
C ASN A 813 27.08 15.44 14.06
N ALA A 814 25.90 15.81 14.51
CA ALA A 814 25.54 15.74 15.92
C ALA A 814 25.68 14.32 16.49
N LEU A 815 25.43 13.27 15.68
CA LEU A 815 25.65 11.89 16.11
C LEU A 815 27.13 11.62 16.42
N ASN A 816 28.05 12.11 15.58
CA ASN A 816 29.49 12.00 15.83
C ASN A 816 29.90 12.73 17.10
N VAL A 817 29.42 13.97 17.30
CA VAL A 817 29.72 14.78 18.47
C VAL A 817 29.21 14.12 19.75
N VAL A 818 27.96 13.66 19.75
CA VAL A 818 27.35 12.99 20.90
C VAL A 818 28.11 11.71 21.23
N ASP A 819 28.48 10.93 20.23
CA ASP A 819 29.22 9.69 20.40
C ASP A 819 30.63 9.94 21.03
N ILE A 820 31.35 10.94 20.53
CA ILE A 820 32.65 11.32 21.10
C ILE A 820 32.52 11.80 22.55
N ALA A 821 31.51 12.65 22.84
CA ALA A 821 31.28 13.19 24.14
C ALA A 821 30.94 12.10 25.17
N ILE A 822 30.02 11.19 24.81
CA ILE A 822 29.60 10.10 25.69
C ILE A 822 30.72 9.10 25.93
N THR A 823 31.36 8.63 24.86
CA THR A 823 32.38 7.58 24.93
C THR A 823 33.59 8.03 25.73
N ASN A 824 33.98 9.29 25.58
CA ASN A 824 35.17 9.82 26.25
C ASN A 824 34.88 10.67 27.50
N ARG A 825 33.58 10.82 27.86
CA ARG A 825 33.09 11.62 28.98
C ARG A 825 33.51 13.11 28.90
N TYR A 826 33.49 13.64 27.66
CA TYR A 826 33.82 15.04 27.41
C TYR A 826 32.57 15.93 27.56
N ASP A 827 32.80 17.23 27.78
CA ASP A 827 31.75 18.23 27.76
C ASP A 827 31.17 18.34 26.34
N LEU A 828 29.84 18.27 26.22
CA LEU A 828 29.14 18.22 24.93
C LEU A 828 29.34 19.51 24.12
N ALA A 829 29.26 20.68 24.74
CA ALA A 829 29.36 21.96 24.09
C ALA A 829 30.82 22.21 23.59
N GLN A 830 31.78 21.87 24.41
CA GLN A 830 33.19 21.99 24.05
C GLN A 830 33.55 21.00 22.94
N THR A 831 33.07 19.76 23.00
CA THR A 831 33.28 18.75 21.96
C THR A 831 32.69 19.23 20.64
N ALA A 832 31.48 19.80 20.64
CA ALA A 832 30.86 20.36 19.46
C ALA A 832 31.68 21.50 18.86
N ALA A 833 32.10 22.45 19.68
CA ALA A 833 32.92 23.59 19.25
C ALA A 833 34.24 23.14 18.63
N VAL A 834 34.92 22.15 19.24
CA VAL A 834 36.14 21.55 18.70
C VAL A 834 35.84 20.79 17.40
N TYR A 835 34.76 19.98 17.34
CA TYR A 835 34.42 19.20 16.14
C TYR A 835 34.19 20.10 14.92
N PHE A 836 33.37 21.12 15.05
CA PHE A 836 33.08 22.04 13.95
C PHE A 836 34.27 22.95 13.60
N GLY A 837 34.96 23.49 14.61
CA GLY A 837 36.17 24.29 14.40
C GLY A 837 37.32 23.48 13.78
N SER A 838 37.50 22.22 14.13
CA SER A 838 38.45 21.31 13.51
C SER A 838 38.13 21.07 12.03
N GLY A 839 36.86 20.84 11.70
CA GLY A 839 36.41 20.65 10.32
C GLY A 839 36.68 21.87 9.45
N GLU A 840 36.56 23.07 10.01
CA GLU A 840 36.91 24.33 9.34
C GLU A 840 38.44 24.47 9.15
N ARG A 841 39.21 24.29 10.22
CA ARG A 841 40.66 24.41 10.20
C ARG A 841 41.34 23.45 9.22
N MET A 842 40.73 22.26 9.00
CA MET A 842 41.24 21.22 8.10
C MET A 842 40.54 21.27 6.71
N HIS A 843 39.73 22.29 6.41
CA HIS A 843 39.01 22.44 5.15
C HIS A 843 38.08 21.23 4.79
N LEU A 844 37.61 20.44 5.78
CA LEU A 844 36.83 19.26 5.54
C LEU A 844 35.40 19.58 5.00
N VAL A 845 34.92 20.80 5.25
CA VAL A 845 33.68 21.30 4.65
C VAL A 845 33.80 21.37 3.13
N TRP A 846 34.92 21.98 2.65
CA TRP A 846 35.20 22.04 1.21
C TRP A 846 35.25 20.64 0.57
N PHE A 847 35.91 19.67 1.22
CA PHE A 847 35.95 18.29 0.75
C PHE A 847 34.54 17.70 0.61
N ARG A 848 33.67 17.88 1.61
CA ARG A 848 32.27 17.39 1.54
C ARG A 848 31.53 18.03 0.41
N ASP A 849 31.68 19.32 0.20
CA ASP A 849 30.98 20.04 -0.89
C ASP A 849 31.48 19.56 -2.25
N GLN A 850 32.75 19.30 -2.45
CA GLN A 850 33.29 18.73 -3.69
C GLN A 850 32.73 17.31 -3.95
N ILE A 851 32.67 16.45 -2.94
CA ILE A 851 32.14 15.11 -3.06
C ILE A 851 30.63 15.15 -3.40
N VAL A 852 29.87 16.07 -2.81
CA VAL A 852 28.42 16.22 -3.05
C VAL A 852 28.13 16.85 -4.40
N SER A 853 28.96 17.79 -4.87
CA SER A 853 28.78 18.47 -6.16
C SER A 853 29.07 17.59 -7.38
N ASP A 854 29.72 16.43 -7.17
CA ASP A 854 29.98 15.49 -8.24
C ASP A 854 28.70 14.73 -8.61
N LEU A 855 28.18 15.01 -9.79
CA LEU A 855 26.92 14.45 -10.32
C LEU A 855 27.11 13.18 -11.18
N ARG A 856 28.33 12.58 -11.20
CA ARG A 856 28.53 11.33 -11.93
C ARG A 856 27.59 10.25 -11.46
N GLU A 857 26.84 9.70 -12.37
CA GLU A 857 25.87 8.64 -12.10
C GLU A 857 26.53 7.25 -12.05
N GLY A 858 25.79 6.27 -11.53
CA GLY A 858 26.14 4.86 -11.48
C GLY A 858 26.47 4.36 -10.07
N HIS A 859 26.30 3.07 -9.91
CA HIS A 859 26.47 2.39 -8.61
C HIS A 859 27.84 2.67 -7.98
N TRP A 860 28.92 2.47 -8.72
CA TRP A 860 30.29 2.64 -8.21
C TRP A 860 30.63 4.10 -7.84
N ASN A 861 30.12 5.06 -8.59
CA ASN A 861 30.31 6.48 -8.25
C ASN A 861 29.53 6.85 -6.99
N THR A 862 28.33 6.32 -6.82
CA THR A 862 27.56 6.50 -5.58
C THR A 862 28.28 5.88 -4.39
N MET A 863 28.78 4.64 -4.54
CA MET A 863 29.56 3.98 -3.47
C MET A 863 30.84 4.74 -3.13
N ALA A 864 31.56 5.25 -4.13
CA ALA A 864 32.76 6.05 -3.91
C ALA A 864 32.46 7.32 -3.09
N ARG A 865 31.42 8.09 -3.48
CA ARG A 865 31.00 9.29 -2.71
C ARG A 865 30.65 8.99 -1.26
N LEU A 866 29.92 7.91 -1.05
CA LEU A 866 29.51 7.50 0.31
C LEU A 866 30.71 7.07 1.15
N THR A 867 31.63 6.29 0.58
CA THR A 867 32.85 5.84 1.28
C THR A 867 33.75 7.02 1.62
N LEU A 868 33.98 7.95 0.68
CA LEU A 868 34.74 9.16 0.92
C LEU A 868 34.19 10.02 2.05
N ARG A 869 32.86 10.14 2.09
CA ARG A 869 32.20 10.86 3.17
C ARG A 869 32.39 10.18 4.53
N ASP A 870 32.31 8.86 4.58
CA ASP A 870 32.53 8.09 5.79
C ASP A 870 33.97 8.21 6.29
N GLU A 871 34.96 8.18 5.40
CA GLU A 871 36.38 8.37 5.74
C GLU A 871 36.65 9.79 6.27
N LEU A 872 35.99 10.82 5.67
CA LEU A 872 36.05 12.19 6.21
C LEU A 872 35.50 12.30 7.63
N ASP A 873 34.38 11.60 7.91
CA ASP A 873 33.80 11.59 9.25
C ASP A 873 34.76 10.90 10.25
N ILE A 874 35.43 9.82 9.85
CA ILE A 874 36.42 9.14 10.66
C ILE A 874 37.62 10.09 10.95
N CYS A 875 38.12 10.80 9.94
CA CYS A 875 39.20 11.78 10.13
C CYS A 875 38.82 12.89 11.10
N GLN A 876 37.64 13.47 10.93
CA GLN A 876 37.16 14.55 11.80
C GLN A 876 36.94 14.09 13.24
N ARG A 877 36.40 12.87 13.43
CA ARG A 877 36.28 12.24 14.76
C ARG A 877 37.64 12.03 15.42
N ALA A 878 38.59 11.43 14.70
CA ALA A 878 39.93 11.18 15.20
C ALA A 878 40.65 12.48 15.60
N PHE A 879 40.57 13.50 14.76
CA PHE A 879 41.13 14.82 15.03
C PHE A 879 40.50 15.48 16.27
N THR A 880 39.18 15.43 16.39
CA THR A 880 38.44 15.96 17.54
C THR A 880 38.88 15.27 18.83
N ILE A 881 39.01 13.95 18.84
CA ILE A 881 39.47 13.17 20.01
C ILE A 881 40.92 13.57 20.36
N ALA A 882 41.79 13.69 19.37
CA ALA A 882 43.20 14.09 19.60
C ALA A 882 43.33 15.48 20.23
N VAL A 883 42.56 16.46 19.76
CA VAL A 883 42.51 17.82 20.33
C VAL A 883 41.91 17.82 21.74
N MET A 884 40.87 17.00 21.98
CA MET A 884 40.18 16.95 23.27
C MET A 884 40.90 16.15 24.34
N LYS A 885 41.90 15.31 24.03
CA LYS A 885 42.58 14.41 24.95
C LYS A 885 43.18 15.13 26.16
N ASN A 886 43.68 16.36 25.96
CA ASN A 886 44.27 17.19 27.01
C ASN A 886 43.49 18.49 27.26
N ALA A 887 42.21 18.52 26.89
CA ALA A 887 41.36 19.69 27.03
C ALA A 887 40.89 19.87 28.47
N THR A 888 41.00 21.11 28.98
CA THR A 888 40.33 21.51 30.22
C THR A 888 39.06 22.30 29.89
N ARG A 889 38.00 22.17 30.71
CA ARG A 889 36.68 22.82 30.44
C ARG A 889 36.75 24.33 30.29
N SER A 890 37.79 24.98 30.85
CA SER A 890 37.93 26.43 30.83
C SER A 890 38.57 26.99 29.55
N VAL A 891 39.07 26.16 28.66
CA VAL A 891 39.78 26.59 27.44
C VAL A 891 38.86 26.60 26.23
N ALA A 892 38.80 27.72 25.53
CA ALA A 892 37.99 27.87 24.33
C ALA A 892 38.49 26.96 23.18
N ALA A 893 37.56 26.41 22.37
CA ALA A 893 37.86 25.47 21.29
C ALA A 893 38.93 26.00 20.29
N PRO A 894 38.89 27.25 19.81
CA PRO A 894 39.93 27.75 18.90
C PRO A 894 41.35 27.68 19.53
N VAL A 895 41.45 27.95 20.82
CA VAL A 895 42.76 27.87 21.52
C VAL A 895 43.25 26.43 21.61
N LEU A 896 42.37 25.48 21.88
CA LEU A 896 42.70 24.05 21.89
C LEU A 896 43.19 23.56 20.54
N ILE A 897 42.49 23.92 19.47
CA ILE A 897 42.81 23.55 18.09
C ILE A 897 44.20 24.14 17.69
N GLU A 898 44.40 25.43 17.94
CA GLU A 898 45.68 26.08 17.62
C GLU A 898 46.87 25.58 18.48
N ARG A 899 46.64 25.26 19.76
CA ARG A 899 47.65 24.62 20.60
C ARG A 899 48.07 23.27 20.05
N TRP A 900 47.09 22.46 19.65
CA TRP A 900 47.32 21.16 19.05
C TRP A 900 48.03 21.30 17.69
N ALA A 901 47.62 22.25 16.84
CA ALA A 901 48.23 22.52 15.56
C ALA A 901 49.72 22.91 15.70
N LYS A 902 50.03 23.79 16.66
CA LYS A 902 51.44 24.21 16.96
C LYS A 902 52.32 23.08 17.47
N SER A 903 51.74 22.08 18.14
CA SER A 903 52.52 20.91 18.59
C SER A 903 52.73 19.86 17.48
N HIS A 904 52.04 20.00 16.32
CA HIS A 904 52.16 19.07 15.19
C HIS A 904 52.39 19.81 13.84
N PRO A 905 53.43 20.64 13.72
CA PRO A 905 53.61 21.50 12.54
C PRO A 905 53.79 20.70 11.24
N ALA A 906 54.47 19.53 11.30
CA ALA A 906 54.75 18.69 10.14
C ALA A 906 53.44 18.16 9.50
N LEU A 907 52.43 17.84 10.32
CA LEU A 907 51.08 17.43 9.83
C LEU A 907 50.44 18.55 9.01
N PHE A 908 50.44 19.79 9.54
CA PHE A 908 49.77 20.90 8.84
C PHE A 908 50.50 21.29 7.57
N VAL A 909 51.88 21.32 7.59
CA VAL A 909 52.65 21.59 6.37
C VAL A 909 52.31 20.54 5.27
N ARG A 910 52.29 19.28 5.61
CA ARG A 910 51.95 18.20 4.67
C ARG A 910 50.52 18.29 4.17
N TRP A 911 49.59 18.56 5.06
CA TRP A 911 48.16 18.69 4.72
C TRP A 911 47.93 19.90 3.82
N GLU A 912 48.49 21.04 4.08
CA GLU A 912 48.39 22.24 3.24
C GLU A 912 48.97 22.01 1.84
N GLN A 913 50.10 21.27 1.73
CA GLN A 913 50.62 20.84 0.43
C GLN A 913 49.65 20.02 -0.36
N LEU A 914 48.97 19.04 0.27
CA LEU A 914 47.94 18.21 -0.38
C LEU A 914 46.72 19.02 -0.80
N LEU A 915 46.25 19.90 0.07
CA LEU A 915 45.14 20.81 -0.26
C LEU A 915 45.46 21.69 -1.47
N ASN A 916 46.64 22.27 -1.51
CA ASN A 916 47.09 23.11 -2.62
C ASN A 916 47.15 22.31 -3.94
N LEU A 917 47.62 21.07 -3.92
CA LEU A 917 47.58 20.18 -5.10
C LEU A 917 46.15 19.92 -5.57
N LEU A 918 45.22 19.68 -4.65
CA LEU A 918 43.81 19.47 -4.99
C LEU A 918 43.15 20.75 -5.53
N HIS A 919 43.38 21.90 -4.94
CA HIS A 919 42.83 23.19 -5.38
C HIS A 919 43.33 23.64 -6.75
N THR A 920 44.58 23.27 -7.10
CA THR A 920 45.16 23.61 -8.39
C THR A 920 44.89 22.58 -9.48
N SER A 921 44.30 21.44 -9.16
CA SER A 921 43.97 20.41 -10.14
C SER A 921 42.77 20.84 -11.02
N THR A 922 42.92 20.73 -12.30
CA THR A 922 41.85 21.03 -13.30
C THR A 922 40.79 19.98 -13.39
N GLN A 923 41.10 18.74 -12.99
CA GLN A 923 40.16 17.62 -12.90
C GLN A 923 40.37 16.90 -11.58
N ILE A 924 39.33 16.84 -10.78
CA ILE A 924 39.33 16.16 -9.49
C ILE A 924 38.70 14.78 -9.64
N GLU A 925 39.49 13.74 -9.32
CA GLU A 925 39.00 12.34 -9.33
C GLU A 925 38.85 11.83 -7.89
N TYR A 926 38.00 10.83 -7.71
CA TYR A 926 37.77 10.19 -6.40
C TYR A 926 39.07 9.62 -5.80
N THR A 927 39.98 9.10 -6.64
CA THR A 927 41.30 8.61 -6.24
C THR A 927 42.14 9.66 -5.50
N MET A 928 42.07 10.92 -5.93
CA MET A 928 42.77 12.01 -5.30
C MET A 928 42.24 12.31 -3.90
N PHE A 929 40.91 12.29 -3.75
CA PHE A 929 40.28 12.43 -2.44
C PHE A 929 40.59 11.25 -1.52
N PHE A 930 40.59 10.01 -2.02
CA PHE A 930 40.94 8.83 -1.21
C PHE A 930 42.39 8.94 -0.69
N ILE A 931 43.33 9.32 -1.52
CA ILE A 931 44.71 9.46 -1.12
C ILE A 931 44.87 10.57 -0.06
N ALA A 932 44.26 11.74 -0.29
CA ALA A 932 44.36 12.86 0.65
C ALA A 932 43.74 12.54 2.01
N ILE A 933 42.59 11.91 2.04
CA ILE A 933 41.88 11.52 3.27
C ILE A 933 42.66 10.44 4.03
N ARG A 934 43.25 9.46 3.32
CA ARG A 934 44.07 8.42 3.93
C ARG A 934 45.36 8.95 4.50
N GLU A 935 46.04 9.86 3.82
CA GLU A 935 47.21 10.56 4.36
C GLU A 935 46.85 11.36 5.60
N LEU A 936 45.78 12.14 5.55
CA LEU A 936 45.29 12.91 6.70
C LEU A 936 45.04 12.02 7.92
N LEU A 937 44.33 10.91 7.73
CA LEU A 937 44.06 9.96 8.80
C LEU A 937 45.35 9.37 9.37
N GLY A 938 46.26 8.95 8.51
CA GLY A 938 47.58 8.45 8.92
C GLY A 938 48.37 9.45 9.76
N LEU A 939 48.41 10.72 9.31
CA LEU A 939 49.06 11.80 10.06
C LEU A 939 48.41 12.05 11.42
N ILE A 940 47.06 12.03 11.50
CA ILE A 940 46.35 12.23 12.79
C ILE A 940 46.65 11.06 13.75
N LEU A 941 46.61 9.82 13.28
CA LEU A 941 46.84 8.63 14.12
C LEU A 941 48.29 8.52 14.61
N THR A 942 49.23 8.91 13.78
CA THR A 942 50.65 8.92 14.19
C THR A 942 51.02 10.06 15.18
N SER A 943 50.13 11.05 15.30
CA SER A 943 50.23 12.18 16.22
C SER A 943 49.55 11.98 17.57
N GLN A 944 48.86 10.87 17.77
CA GLN A 944 48.16 10.47 18.99
C GLN A 944 49.09 9.72 19.97
#